data_60d3a7f6341d7879067f237b03d9909e
#
_entry.id   60d3a7f6341d7879067f237b03d9909e
#
_cell.length_a   1.000
_cell.length_b   1.000
_cell.length_c   1.000
_cell.angle_alpha   90.00
_cell.angle_beta   90.00
_cell.angle_gamma   90.00
#
_symmetry.space_group_name_H-M   'P 1'
#
loop_
_entity.id
_entity.type
_entity.pdbx_description
1 polymer ?
#
loop_
_entity_poly.entity_id
_entity_poly.type
_entity_poly.pdbx_seq_one_letter_code
_entity_poly.pdbx_strand_id
1 'polypeptide(L)'
;MIIALVGNPNCGKTTLFNALTGSTQYVGNWPGVTVEKKLGVLRGNPRVTVADLPGIYSLEAASPDEKAARAFLEKERPDVILNIIDATNLERNLYLTTQLLELGIPLVLALNVMDMVEKKGDRIDIPRLSKELGCPVVPMAASKGKGVREAAEAAVSLGLRRERTLAGCPKGKTPGGKEDGRQAGGAASQQVLKGKDADAVLPDEAAASMRYREVDRLVALTVRRNHKARNTTRQIDRILMNRLLGFPIFAALMWAVYMVSVNLVGGTVTGWLQEKLFQDLIGGSLLDLLEAMGTAQWLQSLLTDGLLRGVGAVLSFLPQIAVLFLILSLLEDCGYMARVAFLMDRLLKRLGLSGKSFIPFLVGTGCSVPAIMASRTIEDQTSRRLTIFLTPFIPCSAKLPLFALLGGAFFPDKTWVAPSMYFVGMGAAIFAGLLLKKWKPFHREASGFVMELPDYRLPNLKSVGRRVWERIKAFVVKAGTIIFIGCGILWFLQRFDRTLAVSQPSESILADLGRCLAPLFTPLGFGRWEAAVAALSGALAKENIVAALEILLPRTGAPAADGTAAWGLSSVFTPLSAYSFMLFNLLAAPCIGAVSAMRKELGSWKWTLAAVGFQTGTAYLVAMLVYQTGLALFYGGSLLFTAAIWGLTGLILWQLTCLQGKNQPRKKSRTAA
;
A
#
# COMPACT_ATOMS: atom_id res chain seq x y z
N MET A 1 27.58 -24.50 10.21
CA MET A 1 26.40 -25.13 9.62
C MET A 1 25.37 -24.07 9.26
N ILE A 2 24.88 -24.10 8.03
CA ILE A 2 23.88 -23.13 7.54
C ILE A 2 22.55 -23.84 7.28
N ILE A 3 21.49 -23.39 7.94
CA ILE A 3 20.11 -23.82 7.69
C ILE A 3 19.43 -22.76 6.85
N ALA A 4 18.95 -23.12 5.64
CA ALA A 4 18.16 -22.26 4.82
C ALA A 4 16.67 -22.39 5.16
N LEU A 5 16.04 -21.33 5.65
CA LEU A 5 14.61 -21.29 5.88
C LEU A 5 13.88 -20.87 4.60
N VAL A 6 13.11 -21.79 4.04
CA VAL A 6 12.38 -21.62 2.78
C VAL A 6 10.88 -21.80 3.03
N GLY A 7 10.05 -21.22 2.21
CA GLY A 7 8.60 -21.43 2.25
C GLY A 7 7.84 -20.40 1.46
N ASN A 8 6.57 -20.68 1.22
CA ASN A 8 5.67 -19.79 0.49
C ASN A 8 5.43 -18.48 1.27
N PRO A 9 5.05 -17.41 0.59
CA PRO A 9 4.56 -16.22 1.28
C PRO A 9 3.41 -16.57 2.23
N ASN A 10 3.40 -15.93 3.41
CA ASN A 10 2.38 -16.09 4.46
C ASN A 10 2.28 -17.47 5.15
N CYS A 11 3.18 -18.40 4.91
CA CYS A 11 3.22 -19.70 5.63
C CYS A 11 3.70 -19.59 7.10
N GLY A 12 4.10 -18.39 7.55
CA GLY A 12 4.61 -18.17 8.92
C GLY A 12 6.13 -18.19 9.04
N LYS A 13 6.87 -18.05 7.93
CA LYS A 13 8.33 -18.09 7.84
C LYS A 13 9.02 -17.10 8.80
N THR A 14 8.63 -15.82 8.76
CA THR A 14 9.20 -14.78 9.65
C THR A 14 8.89 -15.07 11.13
N THR A 15 7.73 -15.64 11.43
CA THR A 15 7.37 -16.04 12.80
C THR A 15 8.30 -17.15 13.29
N LEU A 16 8.55 -18.15 12.46
CA LEU A 16 9.47 -19.24 12.76
C LEU A 16 10.91 -18.73 12.90
N PHE A 17 11.37 -17.90 11.97
CA PHE A 17 12.72 -17.30 12.03
C PHE A 17 12.95 -16.54 13.34
N ASN A 18 12.00 -15.68 13.75
CA ASN A 18 12.08 -14.94 14.99
C ASN A 18 12.04 -15.86 16.24
N ALA A 19 11.28 -16.95 16.18
CA ALA A 19 11.23 -17.94 17.26
C ALA A 19 12.56 -18.71 17.38
N LEU A 20 13.21 -19.04 16.28
CA LEU A 20 14.48 -19.76 16.22
C LEU A 20 15.68 -18.90 16.61
N THR A 21 15.71 -17.62 16.18
CA THR A 21 16.91 -16.75 16.34
C THR A 21 16.80 -15.72 17.46
N GLY A 22 15.58 -15.36 17.88
CA GLY A 22 15.36 -14.32 18.87
C GLY A 22 15.61 -12.91 18.32
N SER A 23 16.26 -12.05 19.12
CA SER A 23 16.53 -10.64 18.77
C SER A 23 17.86 -10.43 18.02
N THR A 24 18.70 -11.42 17.89
CA THR A 24 20.00 -11.34 17.21
C THR A 24 19.86 -11.63 15.73
N GLN A 25 19.62 -10.58 14.95
CA GLN A 25 19.44 -10.67 13.50
C GLN A 25 20.38 -9.70 12.79
N TYR A 26 21.04 -10.17 11.74
CA TYR A 26 21.74 -9.33 10.78
C TYR A 26 20.88 -9.12 9.55
N VAL A 27 20.61 -7.87 9.20
CA VAL A 27 19.80 -7.50 8.03
C VAL A 27 20.72 -6.84 6.98
N GLY A 28 20.70 -7.37 5.77
CA GLY A 28 21.40 -6.83 4.61
C GLY A 28 20.57 -7.03 3.35
N ASN A 29 21.16 -6.80 2.18
CA ASN A 29 20.51 -7.09 0.90
C ASN A 29 21.18 -8.29 0.23
N TRP A 30 20.41 -9.07 -0.54
CA TRP A 30 20.95 -10.11 -1.38
C TRP A 30 21.78 -9.50 -2.52
N PRO A 31 22.95 -10.08 -2.88
CA PRO A 31 23.78 -9.56 -3.94
C PRO A 31 23.04 -9.43 -5.28
N GLY A 32 23.06 -8.24 -5.88
CA GLY A 32 22.46 -7.97 -7.20
C GLY A 32 20.95 -7.76 -7.23
N VAL A 33 20.27 -7.79 -6.08
CA VAL A 33 18.81 -7.54 -5.97
C VAL A 33 18.50 -6.67 -4.76
N THR A 34 17.39 -5.93 -4.81
CA THR A 34 16.89 -5.08 -3.70
C THR A 34 16.04 -5.87 -2.69
N VAL A 35 16.41 -7.12 -2.43
CA VAL A 35 15.70 -8.04 -1.54
C VAL A 35 16.46 -8.15 -0.23
N GLU A 36 15.77 -8.05 0.91
CA GLU A 36 16.38 -8.14 2.24
C GLU A 36 16.91 -9.55 2.52
N LYS A 37 18.18 -9.63 2.96
CA LYS A 37 18.82 -10.84 3.47
C LYS A 37 18.80 -10.79 5.00
N LYS A 38 18.23 -11.79 5.66
CA LYS A 38 18.22 -11.92 7.12
C LYS A 38 18.98 -13.17 7.54
N LEU A 39 19.99 -12.97 8.35
CA LEU A 39 20.75 -14.05 8.97
C LEU A 39 20.57 -13.96 10.49
N GLY A 40 20.45 -15.09 11.15
CA GLY A 40 20.36 -15.15 12.58
C GLY A 40 21.05 -16.39 13.11
N VAL A 41 21.52 -16.34 14.36
CA VAL A 41 22.12 -17.47 15.06
C VAL A 41 21.03 -18.26 15.77
N LEU A 42 21.07 -19.59 15.68
CA LEU A 42 20.09 -20.47 16.31
C LEU A 42 20.20 -20.37 17.84
N ARG A 43 19.09 -20.14 18.53
CA ARG A 43 19.05 -20.16 20.01
C ARG A 43 19.51 -21.51 20.55
N GLY A 44 20.46 -21.47 21.46
CA GLY A 44 21.02 -22.68 22.07
C GLY A 44 22.13 -23.36 21.28
N ASN A 45 22.42 -22.92 20.04
CA ASN A 45 23.57 -23.44 19.28
C ASN A 45 24.22 -22.35 18.42
N PRO A 46 25.23 -21.62 18.94
CA PRO A 46 25.88 -20.51 18.24
C PRO A 46 26.66 -20.91 16.99
N ARG A 47 26.87 -22.19 16.74
CA ARG A 47 27.56 -22.70 15.53
C ARG A 47 26.63 -22.88 14.34
N VAL A 48 25.33 -22.65 14.52
CA VAL A 48 24.32 -22.84 13.50
C VAL A 48 23.73 -21.47 13.09
N THR A 49 23.88 -21.12 11.83
CA THR A 49 23.30 -19.91 11.25
C THR A 49 22.03 -20.25 10.47
N VAL A 50 20.96 -19.52 10.72
CA VAL A 50 19.69 -19.62 9.99
C VAL A 50 19.62 -18.48 8.99
N ALA A 51 19.46 -18.80 7.70
CA ALA A 51 19.28 -17.84 6.62
C ALA A 51 17.80 -17.79 6.22
N ASP A 52 17.15 -16.63 6.42
CA ASP A 52 15.76 -16.42 6.00
C ASP A 52 15.71 -16.03 4.51
N LEU A 53 15.27 -16.94 3.67
CA LEU A 53 15.10 -16.66 2.24
C LEU A 53 13.78 -15.92 1.97
N PRO A 54 13.68 -15.17 0.87
CA PRO A 54 12.42 -14.57 0.45
C PRO A 54 11.31 -15.61 0.34
N GLY A 55 10.05 -15.21 0.55
CA GLY A 55 8.91 -16.09 0.32
C GLY A 55 8.69 -16.30 -1.17
N ILE A 56 8.74 -17.56 -1.62
CA ILE A 56 8.64 -17.93 -3.02
C ILE A 56 7.58 -19.00 -3.24
N TYR A 57 7.00 -19.03 -4.42
CA TYR A 57 6.06 -20.08 -4.82
C TYR A 57 6.70 -21.14 -5.69
N SER A 58 7.77 -20.79 -6.39
CA SER A 58 8.48 -21.64 -7.34
C SER A 58 9.96 -21.24 -7.42
N LEU A 59 10.80 -22.14 -7.87
CA LEU A 59 12.22 -21.90 -8.20
C LEU A 59 12.44 -21.48 -9.66
N GLU A 60 11.39 -21.24 -10.43
CA GLU A 60 11.46 -20.92 -11.88
C GLU A 60 11.99 -19.50 -12.17
N ALA A 61 12.39 -18.75 -11.14
CA ALA A 61 13.09 -17.45 -11.23
C ALA A 61 12.32 -16.36 -12.00
N ALA A 62 10.98 -16.35 -11.91
CA ALA A 62 10.14 -15.34 -12.55
C ALA A 62 10.20 -13.97 -11.82
N SER A 63 10.36 -13.97 -10.51
CA SER A 63 10.45 -12.77 -9.66
C SER A 63 11.87 -12.51 -9.15
N PRO A 64 12.21 -11.27 -8.71
CA PRO A 64 13.48 -10.97 -8.05
C PRO A 64 13.72 -11.84 -6.79
N ASP A 65 12.65 -12.11 -6.03
CA ASP A 65 12.68 -12.93 -4.81
C ASP A 65 13.02 -14.39 -5.14
N GLU A 66 12.41 -14.95 -6.17
CA GLU A 66 12.70 -16.31 -6.66
C GLU A 66 14.13 -16.43 -7.20
N LYS A 67 14.61 -15.41 -7.93
CA LYS A 67 16.01 -15.35 -8.40
C LYS A 67 17.00 -15.34 -7.25
N ALA A 68 16.73 -14.55 -6.19
CA ALA A 68 17.59 -14.48 -5.01
C ALA A 68 17.61 -15.81 -4.25
N ALA A 69 16.44 -16.42 -4.02
CA ALA A 69 16.33 -17.70 -3.34
C ALA A 69 17.03 -18.83 -4.11
N ARG A 70 16.79 -18.93 -5.42
CA ARG A 70 17.42 -19.91 -6.30
C ARG A 70 18.92 -19.75 -6.32
N ALA A 71 19.44 -18.53 -6.51
CA ALA A 71 20.87 -18.24 -6.52
C ALA A 71 21.55 -18.63 -5.21
N PHE A 72 20.90 -18.45 -4.06
CA PHE A 72 21.43 -18.86 -2.78
C PHE A 72 21.48 -20.38 -2.66
N LEU A 73 20.41 -21.08 -3.01
CA LEU A 73 20.33 -22.54 -2.90
C LEU A 73 21.32 -23.24 -3.85
N GLU A 74 21.56 -22.72 -5.06
CA GLU A 74 22.47 -23.28 -6.05
C GLU A 74 23.94 -22.95 -5.77
N LYS A 75 24.25 -21.69 -5.34
CA LYS A 75 25.64 -21.21 -5.16
C LYS A 75 26.18 -21.48 -3.74
N GLU A 76 25.42 -21.12 -2.72
CA GLU A 76 25.85 -21.24 -1.32
C GLU A 76 25.66 -22.66 -0.77
N ARG A 77 24.79 -23.47 -1.38
CA ARG A 77 24.48 -24.85 -1.04
C ARG A 77 24.40 -25.08 0.47
N PRO A 78 23.34 -24.62 1.15
CA PRO A 78 23.19 -24.76 2.59
C PRO A 78 23.25 -26.23 3.01
N ASP A 79 23.63 -26.48 4.27
CA ASP A 79 23.76 -27.83 4.79
C ASP A 79 22.41 -28.55 4.90
N VAL A 80 21.35 -27.78 5.24
CA VAL A 80 19.97 -28.28 5.36
C VAL A 80 18.98 -27.18 4.91
N ILE A 81 17.91 -27.60 4.27
CA ILE A 81 16.73 -26.78 4.01
C ILE A 81 15.67 -27.09 5.07
N LEU A 82 15.21 -26.05 5.78
CA LEU A 82 14.01 -26.10 6.61
C LEU A 82 12.87 -25.44 5.85
N ASN A 83 12.04 -26.27 5.20
CA ASN A 83 10.92 -25.79 4.41
C ASN A 83 9.65 -25.67 5.26
N ILE A 84 9.16 -24.45 5.47
CA ILE A 84 7.92 -24.21 6.21
C ILE A 84 6.75 -24.08 5.26
N ILE A 85 5.70 -24.85 5.52
CA ILE A 85 4.47 -24.84 4.71
C ILE A 85 3.23 -24.65 5.59
N ASP A 86 2.20 -24.04 5.03
CA ASP A 86 0.88 -23.91 5.66
C ASP A 86 0.08 -25.20 5.46
N ALA A 87 -0.12 -25.94 6.54
CA ALA A 87 -0.85 -27.21 6.55
C ALA A 87 -2.33 -27.07 6.13
N THR A 88 -2.90 -25.85 6.18
CA THR A 88 -4.29 -25.60 5.73
C THR A 88 -4.40 -25.52 4.20
N ASN A 89 -3.27 -25.28 3.50
CA ASN A 89 -3.16 -25.15 2.05
C ASN A 89 -2.05 -26.05 1.48
N LEU A 90 -2.09 -27.32 1.84
CA LEU A 90 -1.01 -28.28 1.61
C LEU A 90 -0.69 -28.45 0.11
N GLU A 91 -1.71 -28.52 -0.75
CA GLU A 91 -1.58 -28.74 -2.20
C GLU A 91 -0.64 -27.71 -2.85
N ARG A 92 -0.87 -26.44 -2.56
CA ARG A 92 -0.06 -25.36 -3.14
C ARG A 92 1.34 -25.29 -2.56
N ASN A 93 1.47 -25.54 -1.27
CA ASN A 93 2.76 -25.43 -0.59
C ASN A 93 3.69 -26.60 -0.93
N LEU A 94 3.16 -27.80 -1.20
CA LEU A 94 3.93 -28.95 -1.61
C LEU A 94 4.57 -28.80 -2.99
N TYR A 95 4.04 -27.95 -3.88
CA TYR A 95 4.64 -27.70 -5.18
C TYR A 95 6.08 -27.19 -5.07
N LEU A 96 6.33 -26.21 -4.19
CA LEU A 96 7.68 -25.75 -3.91
C LEU A 96 8.54 -26.85 -3.27
N THR A 97 7.93 -27.66 -2.38
CA THR A 97 8.62 -28.76 -1.72
C THR A 97 9.16 -29.79 -2.73
N THR A 98 8.39 -30.12 -3.78
CA THR A 98 8.87 -31.03 -4.83
C THR A 98 10.08 -30.47 -5.57
N GLN A 99 10.09 -29.18 -5.88
CA GLN A 99 11.24 -28.53 -6.51
C GLN A 99 12.47 -28.46 -5.59
N LEU A 100 12.28 -28.26 -4.29
CA LEU A 100 13.37 -28.26 -3.32
C LEU A 100 13.99 -29.66 -3.14
N LEU A 101 13.21 -30.72 -3.21
CA LEU A 101 13.70 -32.10 -3.17
C LEU A 101 14.57 -32.44 -4.41
N GLU A 102 14.25 -31.86 -5.57
CA GLU A 102 15.05 -32.05 -6.82
C GLU A 102 16.48 -31.48 -6.69
N LEU A 103 16.73 -30.51 -5.78
CA LEU A 103 18.08 -29.94 -5.54
C LEU A 103 19.03 -30.90 -4.84
N GLY A 104 18.56 -32.01 -4.28
CA GLY A 104 19.37 -32.99 -3.56
C GLY A 104 20.01 -32.47 -2.25
N ILE A 105 19.51 -31.35 -1.70
CA ILE A 105 19.90 -30.83 -0.39
C ILE A 105 19.01 -31.48 0.67
N PRO A 106 19.56 -31.92 1.82
CA PRO A 106 18.75 -32.47 2.92
C PRO A 106 17.65 -31.51 3.33
N LEU A 107 16.40 -31.99 3.41
CA LEU A 107 15.22 -31.18 3.65
C LEU A 107 14.45 -31.67 4.85
N VAL A 108 14.04 -30.76 5.71
CA VAL A 108 13.04 -30.98 6.78
C VAL A 108 11.80 -30.17 6.44
N LEU A 109 10.65 -30.81 6.46
CA LEU A 109 9.36 -30.19 6.21
C LEU A 109 8.68 -29.79 7.53
N ALA A 110 8.49 -28.50 7.75
CA ALA A 110 7.79 -27.96 8.91
C ALA A 110 6.33 -27.65 8.56
N LEU A 111 5.40 -28.48 9.02
CA LEU A 111 3.96 -28.30 8.83
C LEU A 111 3.43 -27.29 9.84
N ASN A 112 3.28 -26.05 9.44
CA ASN A 112 2.81 -24.95 10.29
C ASN A 112 1.27 -24.84 10.29
N VAL A 113 0.72 -24.15 11.27
CA VAL A 113 -0.73 -23.88 11.42
C VAL A 113 -1.53 -25.15 11.72
N MET A 114 -0.91 -26.19 12.30
CA MET A 114 -1.58 -27.46 12.65
C MET A 114 -2.74 -27.27 13.64
N ASP A 115 -2.67 -26.28 14.51
CA ASP A 115 -3.76 -25.94 15.43
C ASP A 115 -5.06 -25.49 14.71
N MET A 116 -4.97 -24.99 13.48
CA MET A 116 -6.12 -24.66 12.66
C MET A 116 -6.64 -25.87 11.88
N VAL A 117 -5.75 -26.77 11.48
CA VAL A 117 -6.13 -28.07 10.86
C VAL A 117 -6.95 -28.90 11.85
N GLU A 118 -6.49 -29.00 13.09
CA GLU A 118 -7.19 -29.69 14.18
C GLU A 118 -8.55 -29.04 14.48
N LYS A 119 -8.62 -27.69 14.55
CA LYS A 119 -9.88 -26.96 14.75
C LYS A 119 -10.89 -27.16 13.63
N LYS A 120 -10.44 -27.36 12.38
CA LYS A 120 -11.29 -27.66 11.24
C LYS A 120 -11.76 -29.12 11.24
N GLY A 121 -11.19 -29.97 12.09
CA GLY A 121 -11.44 -31.39 12.10
C GLY A 121 -10.81 -32.14 10.94
N ASP A 122 -9.88 -31.50 10.22
CA ASP A 122 -9.07 -32.13 9.19
C ASP A 122 -7.95 -32.95 9.86
N ARG A 123 -7.55 -34.04 9.23
CA ARG A 123 -6.45 -34.91 9.72
C ARG A 123 -5.43 -35.10 8.61
N ILE A 124 -4.15 -34.89 8.95
CA ILE A 124 -3.01 -35.14 8.08
C ILE A 124 -2.25 -36.35 8.62
N ASP A 125 -2.05 -37.35 7.80
CA ASP A 125 -1.23 -38.53 8.13
C ASP A 125 0.26 -38.19 7.95
N ILE A 126 0.87 -37.68 9.04
CA ILE A 126 2.26 -37.19 9.03
C ILE A 126 3.26 -38.31 8.74
N PRO A 127 3.16 -39.53 9.37
CA PRO A 127 4.04 -40.63 9.06
C PRO A 127 4.01 -41.04 7.59
N ARG A 128 2.83 -41.09 6.99
CA ARG A 128 2.64 -41.42 5.58
C ARG A 128 3.21 -40.33 4.69
N LEU A 129 2.96 -39.04 5.01
CA LEU A 129 3.50 -37.91 4.26
C LEU A 129 5.05 -37.89 4.30
N SER A 130 5.64 -38.17 5.45
CA SER A 130 7.10 -38.29 5.61
C SER A 130 7.70 -39.44 4.78
N LYS A 131 7.00 -40.56 4.71
CA LYS A 131 7.42 -41.75 3.93
C LYS A 131 7.35 -41.47 2.42
N GLU A 132 6.27 -40.87 1.94
CA GLU A 132 6.08 -40.55 0.51
C GLU A 132 7.04 -39.45 0.03
N LEU A 133 7.30 -38.42 0.85
CA LEU A 133 8.25 -37.35 0.50
C LEU A 133 9.72 -37.74 0.73
N GLY A 134 10.01 -38.79 1.51
CA GLY A 134 11.36 -39.21 1.84
C GLY A 134 12.12 -38.22 2.73
N CYS A 135 11.44 -37.34 3.46
CA CYS A 135 12.02 -36.34 4.35
C CYS A 135 11.30 -36.29 5.70
N PRO A 136 11.98 -35.88 6.79
CA PRO A 136 11.33 -35.66 8.07
C PRO A 136 10.25 -34.57 7.99
N VAL A 137 9.07 -34.87 8.55
CA VAL A 137 7.94 -33.95 8.61
C VAL A 137 7.62 -33.65 10.07
N VAL A 138 7.68 -32.38 10.47
CA VAL A 138 7.46 -31.92 11.85
C VAL A 138 6.21 -31.05 11.93
N PRO A 139 5.17 -31.46 12.68
CA PRO A 139 4.00 -30.63 12.90
C PRO A 139 4.31 -29.49 13.85
N MET A 140 3.80 -28.29 13.56
CA MET A 140 4.07 -27.12 14.39
C MET A 140 2.94 -26.07 14.34
N ALA A 141 2.95 -25.20 15.35
CA ALA A 141 2.17 -23.96 15.39
C ALA A 141 3.10 -22.83 15.84
N ALA A 142 3.80 -22.21 14.90
CA ALA A 142 4.86 -21.23 15.16
C ALA A 142 4.39 -20.04 16.01
N SER A 143 3.15 -19.58 15.81
CA SER A 143 2.53 -18.50 16.59
C SER A 143 2.34 -18.83 18.08
N LYS A 144 2.30 -20.12 18.42
CA LYS A 144 2.16 -20.63 19.79
C LYS A 144 3.46 -21.23 20.35
N GLY A 145 4.53 -21.23 19.57
CA GLY A 145 5.80 -21.83 19.93
C GLY A 145 5.82 -23.35 19.96
N LYS A 146 4.73 -24.04 19.55
CA LYS A 146 4.67 -25.51 19.54
C LYS A 146 5.39 -26.08 18.33
N GLY A 147 6.20 -27.12 18.49
CA GLY A 147 6.92 -27.82 17.42
C GLY A 147 8.15 -27.06 16.86
N VAL A 148 8.45 -25.87 17.37
CA VAL A 148 9.56 -25.03 16.86
C VAL A 148 10.92 -25.66 17.22
N ARG A 149 11.04 -26.15 18.45
CA ARG A 149 12.27 -26.79 18.94
C ARG A 149 12.53 -28.11 18.22
N GLU A 150 11.50 -28.91 18.05
CA GLU A 150 11.55 -30.20 17.34
C GLU A 150 11.98 -30.00 15.88
N ALA A 151 11.47 -28.98 15.21
CA ALA A 151 11.86 -28.65 13.83
C ALA A 151 13.35 -28.22 13.74
N ALA A 152 13.84 -27.44 14.72
CA ALA A 152 15.23 -27.06 14.78
C ALA A 152 16.14 -28.26 15.04
N GLU A 153 15.79 -29.12 16.01
CA GLU A 153 16.55 -30.34 16.33
C GLU A 153 16.60 -31.33 15.18
N ALA A 154 15.48 -31.51 14.45
CA ALA A 154 15.42 -32.29 13.23
C ALA A 154 16.36 -31.75 12.14
N ALA A 155 16.36 -30.43 11.92
CA ALA A 155 17.23 -29.81 10.93
C ALA A 155 18.72 -29.94 11.32
N VAL A 156 19.07 -29.69 12.57
CA VAL A 156 20.43 -29.84 13.06
C VAL A 156 20.93 -31.28 12.96
N SER A 157 20.11 -32.26 13.38
CA SER A 157 20.47 -33.68 13.33
C SER A 157 20.70 -34.19 11.91
N LEU A 158 19.90 -33.70 10.96
CA LEU A 158 20.02 -34.05 9.53
C LEU A 158 21.32 -33.48 8.93
N GLY A 159 21.68 -32.23 9.28
CA GLY A 159 22.91 -31.58 8.83
C GLY A 159 24.17 -32.25 9.39
N LEU A 160 24.18 -32.61 10.66
CA LEU A 160 25.29 -33.33 11.29
C LEU A 160 25.51 -34.72 10.70
N ARG A 161 24.46 -35.43 10.29
CA ARG A 161 24.59 -36.70 9.57
C ARG A 161 25.31 -36.53 8.23
N ARG A 162 25.02 -35.49 7.50
CA ARG A 162 25.68 -35.17 6.23
C ARG A 162 27.15 -34.85 6.41
N GLU A 163 27.52 -34.06 7.43
CA GLU A 163 28.92 -33.76 7.74
C GLU A 163 29.71 -35.01 8.05
N ARG A 164 29.16 -35.96 8.84
CA ARG A 164 29.80 -37.25 9.16
C ARG A 164 30.00 -38.12 7.92
N THR A 165 29.03 -38.16 7.02
CA THR A 165 29.12 -38.93 5.77
C THR A 165 30.19 -38.33 4.83
N LEU A 166 30.32 -37.00 4.77
CA LEU A 166 31.34 -36.30 3.99
C LEU A 166 32.74 -36.40 4.65
N ALA A 167 32.84 -36.40 5.96
CA ALA A 167 34.11 -36.54 6.70
C ALA A 167 34.65 -37.98 6.70
N GLY A 168 33.79 -38.97 6.48
CA GLY A 168 34.17 -40.40 6.38
C GLY A 168 34.65 -40.83 4.98
N CYS A 169 34.60 -39.99 3.94
CA CYS A 169 35.21 -40.26 2.66
C CYS A 169 36.67 -39.83 2.63
N PRO A 170 37.64 -40.76 2.41
CA PRO A 170 39.04 -40.39 2.25
C PRO A 170 39.23 -39.46 1.05
N LYS A 171 39.90 -38.31 1.28
CA LYS A 171 40.30 -37.37 0.24
C LYS A 171 41.16 -38.06 -0.82
N GLY A 172 40.57 -38.39 -1.95
CA GLY A 172 41.32 -38.87 -3.09
C GLY A 172 40.73 -40.07 -3.83
N LYS A 173 39.62 -39.87 -4.52
CA LYS A 173 39.26 -40.61 -5.73
C LYS A 173 38.03 -40.02 -6.34
N THR A 174 38.17 -39.42 -7.51
CA THR A 174 37.10 -39.17 -8.48
C THR A 174 36.37 -40.51 -8.76
N PRO A 175 35.06 -40.63 -8.59
CA PRO A 175 34.37 -41.85 -8.96
C PRO A 175 34.03 -41.86 -10.45
N GLY A 176 34.94 -42.42 -11.22
CA GLY A 176 34.60 -43.06 -12.46
C GLY A 176 34.70 -44.54 -12.25
N GLY A 177 33.62 -45.30 -12.19
CA GLY A 177 33.70 -46.76 -12.13
C GLY A 177 32.50 -47.39 -11.44
N LYS A 178 31.73 -48.09 -12.20
CA LYS A 178 30.65 -49.06 -12.03
C LYS A 178 30.43 -49.70 -10.67
N GLU A 179 29.16 -49.73 -10.28
CA GLU A 179 28.32 -50.73 -9.61
C GLU A 179 28.95 -51.68 -8.58
N ASP A 180 28.44 -51.68 -7.35
CA ASP A 180 27.75 -52.85 -6.81
C ASP A 180 26.86 -52.45 -5.61
N GLY A 181 25.75 -53.12 -5.51
CA GLY A 181 24.58 -52.80 -4.74
C GLY A 181 24.66 -53.00 -3.23
N ARG A 182 23.67 -52.42 -2.61
CA ARG A 182 23.15 -52.49 -1.23
C ARG A 182 23.39 -51.25 -0.39
N GLN A 183 22.48 -50.28 -0.56
CA GLN A 183 22.08 -49.42 0.55
C GLN A 183 20.59 -49.15 0.50
N ALA A 184 19.90 -49.75 1.44
CA ALA A 184 18.49 -49.50 1.73
C ALA A 184 18.32 -48.11 2.36
N GLY A 185 17.38 -47.33 1.83
CA GLY A 185 16.88 -46.13 2.53
C GLY A 185 17.06 -44.82 1.77
N GLY A 186 16.59 -44.67 0.54
CA GLY A 186 16.61 -43.43 -0.21
C GLY A 186 16.24 -43.53 -1.67
N ALA A 187 16.06 -44.74 -2.15
CA ALA A 187 15.91 -44.99 -3.60
C ALA A 187 14.47 -44.93 -4.13
N ALA A 188 13.46 -44.89 -3.27
CA ALA A 188 12.07 -44.90 -3.73
C ALA A 188 11.62 -43.56 -4.35
N SER A 189 12.09 -42.41 -3.84
CA SER A 189 11.69 -41.11 -4.37
C SER A 189 12.44 -40.71 -5.65
N GLN A 190 13.65 -41.20 -5.86
CA GLN A 190 14.40 -40.94 -7.09
C GLN A 190 13.99 -41.81 -8.28
N GLN A 191 13.35 -42.97 -8.02
CA GLN A 191 12.88 -43.84 -9.09
C GLN A 191 11.50 -43.49 -9.64
N VAL A 192 10.68 -42.78 -8.88
CA VAL A 192 9.35 -42.35 -9.33
C VAL A 192 9.42 -41.15 -10.32
N LEU A 193 10.45 -40.33 -10.23
CA LEU A 193 10.66 -39.18 -11.13
C LEU A 193 11.59 -39.46 -12.34
N LYS A 194 12.33 -40.58 -12.32
CA LYS A 194 13.06 -41.10 -13.48
C LYS A 194 12.21 -42.10 -14.26
N GLY A 195 11.14 -41.60 -14.91
CA GLY A 195 10.50 -42.28 -16.00
C GLY A 195 11.53 -42.52 -17.13
N LYS A 196 11.43 -43.66 -17.81
CA LYS A 196 12.36 -44.25 -18.74
C LYS A 196 12.75 -43.44 -19.99
N ASP A 197 12.65 -42.09 -20.00
CA ASP A 197 13.08 -41.25 -21.11
C ASP A 197 13.79 -40.02 -20.59
N ALA A 198 15.06 -40.18 -20.20
CA ALA A 198 15.90 -39.13 -19.57
C ALA A 198 16.48 -38.11 -20.55
N ASP A 199 16.14 -38.12 -21.84
CA ASP A 199 16.74 -37.23 -22.86
C ASP A 199 15.73 -36.30 -23.58
N ALA A 200 14.46 -36.27 -23.19
CA ALA A 200 13.52 -35.29 -23.71
C ALA A 200 13.36 -34.15 -22.71
N VAL A 201 13.92 -32.99 -23.03
CA VAL A 201 13.61 -31.71 -22.34
C VAL A 201 12.12 -31.44 -22.58
N LEU A 202 11.29 -31.85 -21.60
CA LEU A 202 9.87 -31.55 -21.61
C LEU A 202 9.66 -30.03 -21.55
N PRO A 203 8.73 -29.47 -22.32
CA PRO A 203 8.35 -28.05 -22.16
C PRO A 203 7.98 -27.76 -20.71
N ASP A 204 8.40 -26.60 -20.19
CA ASP A 204 8.19 -26.19 -18.78
C ASP A 204 6.74 -26.38 -18.29
N GLU A 205 5.75 -26.20 -19.16
CA GLU A 205 4.33 -26.42 -18.86
C GLU A 205 3.98 -27.90 -18.60
N ALA A 206 4.62 -28.83 -19.30
CA ALA A 206 4.39 -30.27 -19.12
C ALA A 206 5.00 -30.75 -17.79
N ALA A 207 6.20 -30.27 -17.45
CA ALA A 207 6.84 -30.57 -16.16
C ALA A 207 6.05 -30.00 -14.98
N ALA A 208 5.51 -28.79 -15.09
CA ALA A 208 4.64 -28.20 -14.08
C ALA A 208 3.35 -29.02 -13.88
N SER A 209 2.73 -29.49 -14.97
CA SER A 209 1.50 -30.29 -14.89
C SER A 209 1.73 -31.65 -14.22
N MET A 210 2.87 -32.26 -14.42
CA MET A 210 3.27 -33.52 -13.76
C MET A 210 3.47 -33.33 -12.26
N ARG A 211 4.15 -32.25 -11.84
CA ARG A 211 4.32 -31.90 -10.41
C ARG A 211 2.98 -31.67 -9.72
N TYR A 212 2.05 -30.96 -10.36
CA TYR A 212 0.71 -30.77 -9.79
C TYR A 212 -0.04 -32.09 -9.59
N ARG A 213 0.01 -33.01 -10.57
CA ARG A 213 -0.60 -34.34 -10.43
C ARG A 213 -0.01 -35.14 -9.27
N GLU A 214 1.30 -35.10 -9.08
CA GLU A 214 1.97 -35.79 -7.98
C GLU A 214 1.59 -35.17 -6.62
N VAL A 215 1.52 -33.85 -6.53
CA VAL A 215 1.03 -33.16 -5.34
C VAL A 215 -0.42 -33.53 -5.02
N ASP A 216 -1.31 -33.54 -6.02
CA ASP A 216 -2.71 -33.95 -5.85
C ASP A 216 -2.81 -35.38 -5.34
N ARG A 217 -1.99 -36.30 -5.87
CA ARG A 217 -1.89 -37.70 -5.41
C ARG A 217 -1.44 -37.77 -3.94
N LEU A 218 -0.37 -37.07 -3.59
CA LEU A 218 0.15 -37.02 -2.21
C LEU A 218 -0.91 -36.52 -1.21
N VAL A 219 -1.61 -35.46 -1.57
CA VAL A 219 -2.66 -34.88 -0.73
C VAL A 219 -3.85 -35.84 -0.61
N ALA A 220 -4.28 -36.45 -1.69
CA ALA A 220 -5.37 -37.43 -1.65
C ALA A 220 -5.05 -38.64 -0.75
N LEU A 221 -3.77 -39.04 -0.68
CA LEU A 221 -3.31 -40.16 0.14
C LEU A 221 -3.13 -39.83 1.62
N THR A 222 -2.83 -38.57 1.93
CA THR A 222 -2.36 -38.16 3.28
C THR A 222 -3.32 -37.27 4.04
N VAL A 223 -4.29 -36.62 3.35
CA VAL A 223 -5.21 -35.65 3.98
C VAL A 223 -6.64 -36.17 4.00
N ARG A 224 -7.21 -36.29 5.20
CA ARG A 224 -8.65 -36.53 5.39
C ARG A 224 -9.33 -35.22 5.77
N ARG A 225 -10.10 -34.66 4.84
CA ARG A 225 -10.81 -33.39 5.03
C ARG A 225 -12.18 -33.55 5.64
N ASN A 226 -12.53 -32.71 6.60
CA ASN A 226 -13.88 -32.64 7.14
C ASN A 226 -14.74 -31.70 6.27
N HIS A 227 -15.65 -32.24 5.47
CA HIS A 227 -16.48 -31.49 4.53
C HIS A 227 -17.45 -30.48 5.18
N LYS A 228 -17.76 -30.60 6.48
CA LYS A 228 -18.73 -29.70 7.14
C LYS A 228 -18.23 -28.26 7.34
N ALA A 229 -16.97 -28.06 7.70
CA ALA A 229 -16.40 -26.72 7.95
C ALA A 229 -16.19 -25.90 6.66
N ARG A 230 -16.03 -26.54 5.52
CA ARG A 230 -15.78 -25.91 4.22
C ARG A 230 -17.03 -25.28 3.60
N ASN A 231 -18.21 -25.66 4.07
CA ASN A 231 -19.48 -25.18 3.52
C ASN A 231 -19.76 -23.71 3.86
N THR A 232 -19.36 -23.23 5.05
CA THR A 232 -19.67 -21.86 5.51
C THR A 232 -18.93 -20.82 4.67
N THR A 233 -17.61 -20.97 4.47
CA THR A 233 -16.83 -20.04 3.63
C THR A 233 -17.36 -20.02 2.20
N ARG A 234 -17.68 -21.18 1.62
CA ARG A 234 -18.25 -21.27 0.26
C ARG A 234 -19.64 -20.62 0.15
N GLN A 235 -20.48 -20.73 1.17
CA GLN A 235 -21.80 -20.10 1.19
C GLN A 235 -21.68 -18.58 1.24
N ILE A 236 -20.80 -18.06 2.10
CA ILE A 236 -20.53 -16.63 2.20
C ILE A 236 -19.93 -16.11 0.87
N ASP A 237 -18.95 -16.82 0.30
CA ASP A 237 -18.32 -16.43 -0.95
C ASP A 237 -19.29 -16.45 -2.14
N ARG A 238 -20.28 -17.36 -2.16
CA ARG A 238 -21.33 -17.38 -3.19
C ARG A 238 -22.12 -16.06 -3.24
N ILE A 239 -22.31 -15.40 -2.08
CA ILE A 239 -23.02 -14.13 -1.98
C ILE A 239 -22.05 -12.97 -2.25
N LEU A 240 -20.92 -12.93 -1.54
CA LEU A 240 -19.98 -11.79 -1.57
C LEU A 240 -19.17 -11.71 -2.88
N MET A 241 -18.93 -12.84 -3.56
CA MET A 241 -18.23 -12.88 -4.84
C MET A 241 -19.17 -12.91 -6.04
N ASN A 242 -20.48 -12.85 -5.80
CA ASN A 242 -21.45 -12.75 -6.89
C ASN A 242 -21.26 -11.42 -7.61
N ARG A 243 -21.19 -11.48 -8.95
CA ARG A 243 -20.92 -10.31 -9.80
C ARG A 243 -21.96 -9.19 -9.66
N LEU A 244 -23.23 -9.54 -9.36
CA LEU A 244 -24.30 -8.57 -9.18
C LEU A 244 -24.41 -8.08 -7.73
N LEU A 245 -24.27 -8.99 -6.74
CA LEU A 245 -24.44 -8.68 -5.32
C LEU A 245 -23.17 -8.16 -4.65
N GLY A 246 -22.00 -8.57 -5.12
CA GLY A 246 -20.72 -8.22 -4.49
C GLY A 246 -20.44 -6.69 -4.49
N PHE A 247 -20.76 -6.00 -5.59
CA PHE A 247 -20.59 -4.54 -5.66
C PHE A 247 -21.54 -3.76 -4.74
N PRO A 248 -22.86 -4.01 -4.72
CA PRO A 248 -23.77 -3.35 -3.77
C PRO A 248 -23.44 -3.62 -2.31
N ILE A 249 -23.11 -4.88 -1.96
CA ILE A 249 -22.71 -5.23 -0.58
C ILE A 249 -21.43 -4.48 -0.19
N PHE A 250 -20.45 -4.44 -1.07
CA PHE A 250 -19.23 -3.68 -0.86
C PHE A 250 -19.53 -2.18 -0.66
N ALA A 251 -20.36 -1.58 -1.53
CA ALA A 251 -20.74 -0.17 -1.44
C ALA A 251 -21.48 0.12 -0.12
N ALA A 252 -22.41 -0.73 0.29
CA ALA A 252 -23.15 -0.59 1.55
C ALA A 252 -22.21 -0.70 2.76
N LEU A 253 -21.28 -1.66 2.75
CA LEU A 253 -20.32 -1.82 3.84
C LEU A 253 -19.38 -0.60 3.93
N MET A 254 -18.89 -0.09 2.79
CA MET A 254 -18.03 1.08 2.78
C MET A 254 -18.77 2.35 3.18
N TRP A 255 -20.02 2.47 2.79
CA TRP A 255 -20.88 3.56 3.26
C TRP A 255 -21.04 3.51 4.80
N ALA A 256 -21.27 2.32 5.37
CA ALA A 256 -21.35 2.14 6.83
C ALA A 256 -20.03 2.51 7.53
N VAL A 257 -18.87 2.06 6.98
CA VAL A 257 -17.53 2.43 7.49
C VAL A 257 -17.35 3.95 7.48
N TYR A 258 -17.73 4.60 6.39
CA TYR A 258 -17.63 6.04 6.23
C TYR A 258 -18.56 6.78 7.20
N MET A 259 -19.82 6.34 7.34
CA MET A 259 -20.79 6.91 8.28
C MET A 259 -20.27 6.86 9.72
N VAL A 260 -19.74 5.72 10.14
CA VAL A 260 -19.20 5.56 11.51
C VAL A 260 -17.94 6.40 11.70
N SER A 261 -17.01 6.36 10.75
CA SER A 261 -15.71 7.04 10.91
C SER A 261 -15.82 8.56 10.77
N VAL A 262 -16.54 9.05 9.77
CA VAL A 262 -16.58 10.50 9.44
C VAL A 262 -17.72 11.20 10.17
N ASN A 263 -18.95 10.69 10.09
CA ASN A 263 -20.08 11.42 10.64
C ASN A 263 -20.18 11.21 12.16
N LEU A 264 -20.16 9.95 12.64
CA LEU A 264 -20.35 9.69 14.06
C LEU A 264 -19.13 10.12 14.89
N VAL A 265 -17.92 9.67 14.51
CA VAL A 265 -16.71 9.96 15.28
C VAL A 265 -16.08 11.29 14.83
N GLY A 266 -15.99 11.53 13.52
CA GLY A 266 -15.44 12.77 12.96
C GLY A 266 -16.27 13.98 13.33
N GLY A 267 -17.61 13.94 13.18
CA GLY A 267 -18.47 15.07 13.50
C GLY A 267 -18.49 15.42 15.00
N THR A 268 -18.73 14.42 15.84
CA THR A 268 -18.88 14.66 17.29
C THR A 268 -17.57 14.78 18.03
N VAL A 269 -16.67 13.81 17.88
CA VAL A 269 -15.43 13.76 18.70
C VAL A 269 -14.41 14.77 18.19
N THR A 270 -14.24 14.91 16.87
CA THR A 270 -13.29 15.86 16.28
C THR A 270 -13.69 17.30 16.60
N GLY A 271 -14.98 17.65 16.46
CA GLY A 271 -15.49 18.99 16.80
C GLY A 271 -15.28 19.29 18.29
N TRP A 272 -15.67 18.36 19.18
CA TRP A 272 -15.47 18.50 20.62
C TRP A 272 -14.00 18.69 21.02
N LEU A 273 -13.09 17.89 20.42
CA LEU A 273 -11.65 18.01 20.64
C LEU A 273 -11.13 19.38 20.19
N GLN A 274 -11.53 19.81 18.98
CA GLN A 274 -11.02 21.06 18.40
C GLN A 274 -11.50 22.27 19.15
N GLU A 275 -12.79 22.36 19.45
CA GLU A 275 -13.40 23.53 20.12
C GLU A 275 -13.12 23.51 21.62
N LYS A 276 -13.57 22.45 22.33
CA LYS A 276 -13.52 22.44 23.79
C LYS A 276 -12.15 22.12 24.36
N LEU A 277 -11.40 21.17 23.77
CA LEU A 277 -10.11 20.80 24.33
C LEU A 277 -9.00 21.75 23.86
N PHE A 278 -8.85 21.95 22.55
CA PHE A 278 -7.73 22.72 22.04
C PHE A 278 -7.97 24.23 22.04
N GLN A 279 -9.18 24.73 21.77
CA GLN A 279 -9.42 26.17 21.77
C GLN A 279 -9.77 26.67 23.17
N ASP A 280 -10.80 26.12 23.85
CA ASP A 280 -11.24 26.65 25.13
C ASP A 280 -10.30 26.26 26.27
N LEU A 281 -10.08 24.96 26.50
CA LEU A 281 -9.35 24.49 27.68
C LEU A 281 -7.84 24.80 27.59
N ILE A 282 -7.18 24.32 26.53
CA ILE A 282 -5.72 24.48 26.39
C ILE A 282 -5.40 25.88 25.91
N GLY A 283 -6.11 26.41 24.92
CA GLY A 283 -5.88 27.72 24.32
C GLY A 283 -6.19 28.85 25.30
N GLY A 284 -7.35 28.79 25.97
CA GLY A 284 -7.74 29.74 26.99
C GLY A 284 -6.76 29.77 28.17
N SER A 285 -6.51 28.60 28.78
CA SER A 285 -5.58 28.49 29.90
C SER A 285 -4.14 28.92 29.53
N LEU A 286 -3.69 28.65 28.30
CA LEU A 286 -2.38 29.08 27.83
C LEU A 286 -2.32 30.61 27.65
N LEU A 287 -3.38 31.20 27.09
CA LEU A 287 -3.49 32.67 26.96
C LEU A 287 -3.47 33.33 28.32
N ASP A 288 -4.28 32.90 29.27
CA ASP A 288 -4.34 33.45 30.62
C ASP A 288 -2.98 33.36 31.32
N LEU A 289 -2.25 32.24 31.14
CA LEU A 289 -0.91 32.07 31.68
C LEU A 289 0.11 33.02 31.04
N LEU A 290 0.06 33.15 29.71
CA LEU A 290 0.96 34.01 28.97
C LEU A 290 0.73 35.51 29.26
N GLU A 291 -0.53 35.92 29.46
CA GLU A 291 -0.91 37.26 29.89
C GLU A 291 -0.43 37.55 31.32
N ALA A 292 -0.61 36.60 32.24
CA ALA A 292 -0.12 36.70 33.60
C ALA A 292 1.41 36.80 33.69
N MET A 293 2.12 36.19 32.75
CA MET A 293 3.59 36.29 32.63
C MET A 293 4.07 37.57 31.92
N GLY A 294 3.16 38.42 31.41
CA GLY A 294 3.49 39.66 30.69
C GLY A 294 4.24 39.40 29.37
N THR A 295 3.99 38.28 28.71
CA THR A 295 4.71 37.92 27.50
C THR A 295 4.34 38.82 26.31
N ALA A 296 5.26 39.03 25.37
CA ALA A 296 5.01 39.84 24.18
C ALA A 296 3.87 39.25 23.31
N GLN A 297 3.02 40.12 22.77
CA GLN A 297 1.84 39.74 21.97
C GLN A 297 2.17 38.83 20.77
N TRP A 298 3.34 39.04 20.14
CA TRP A 298 3.77 38.18 19.04
C TRP A 298 4.01 36.72 19.47
N LEU A 299 4.55 36.52 20.70
CA LEU A 299 4.81 35.20 21.24
C LEU A 299 3.51 34.49 21.64
N GLN A 300 2.56 35.26 22.23
CA GLN A 300 1.20 34.72 22.51
C GLN A 300 0.56 34.24 21.22
N SER A 301 0.54 35.05 20.15
CA SER A 301 -0.01 34.70 18.86
C SER A 301 0.72 33.52 18.18
N LEU A 302 2.04 33.40 18.32
CA LEU A 302 2.79 32.24 17.83
C LEU A 302 2.33 30.97 18.50
N LEU A 303 2.22 30.95 19.81
CA LEU A 303 1.89 29.76 20.59
C LEU A 303 0.43 29.37 20.42
N THR A 304 -0.50 30.32 20.40
CA THR A 304 -1.95 30.05 20.30
C THR A 304 -2.41 29.85 18.86
N ASP A 305 -2.21 30.86 17.99
CA ASP A 305 -2.72 30.83 16.62
C ASP A 305 -1.81 30.01 15.68
N GLY A 306 -0.50 30.09 15.85
CA GLY A 306 0.46 29.38 15.01
C GLY A 306 0.55 27.91 15.36
N LEU A 307 0.96 27.60 16.58
CA LEU A 307 1.30 26.24 16.97
C LEU A 307 0.11 25.45 17.51
N LEU A 308 -0.60 25.98 18.50
CA LEU A 308 -1.69 25.25 19.16
C LEU A 308 -2.86 25.00 18.21
N ARG A 309 -3.29 26.01 17.45
CA ARG A 309 -4.37 25.88 16.47
C ARG A 309 -3.98 24.91 15.34
N GLY A 310 -2.74 24.99 14.81
CA GLY A 310 -2.26 24.09 13.75
C GLY A 310 -2.11 22.66 14.20
N VAL A 311 -1.51 22.42 15.37
CA VAL A 311 -1.35 21.07 15.94
C VAL A 311 -2.70 20.52 16.40
N GLY A 312 -3.53 21.35 17.02
CA GLY A 312 -4.86 21.01 17.46
C GLY A 312 -5.74 20.51 16.32
N ALA A 313 -5.74 21.20 15.18
CA ALA A 313 -6.47 20.76 13.99
C ALA A 313 -6.08 19.34 13.55
N VAL A 314 -4.78 19.01 13.54
CA VAL A 314 -4.30 17.67 13.14
C VAL A 314 -4.64 16.60 14.17
N LEU A 315 -4.45 16.90 15.46
CA LEU A 315 -4.74 15.95 16.55
C LEU A 315 -6.24 15.69 16.67
N SER A 316 -7.08 16.67 16.35
CA SER A 316 -8.54 16.50 16.36
C SER A 316 -9.04 15.47 15.35
N PHE A 317 -8.34 15.27 14.22
CA PHE A 317 -8.67 14.21 13.25
C PHE A 317 -8.16 12.81 13.66
N LEU A 318 -7.34 12.71 14.70
CA LEU A 318 -6.74 11.43 15.12
C LEU A 318 -7.77 10.35 15.47
N PRO A 319 -8.85 10.63 16.24
CA PRO A 319 -9.88 9.65 16.53
C PRO A 319 -10.60 9.12 15.29
N GLN A 320 -10.90 10.00 14.35
CA GLN A 320 -11.52 9.62 13.08
C GLN A 320 -10.62 8.65 12.28
N ILE A 321 -9.34 8.96 12.18
CA ILE A 321 -8.36 8.11 11.50
C ILE A 321 -8.17 6.80 12.26
N ALA A 322 -8.17 6.81 13.59
CA ALA A 322 -8.04 5.63 14.43
C ALA A 322 -9.19 4.64 14.22
N VAL A 323 -10.43 5.13 14.19
CA VAL A 323 -11.62 4.30 13.93
C VAL A 323 -11.59 3.76 12.49
N LEU A 324 -11.22 4.56 11.51
CA LEU A 324 -11.06 4.11 10.13
C LEU A 324 -10.04 2.97 10.04
N PHE A 325 -8.88 3.12 10.66
CA PHE A 325 -7.86 2.07 10.68
C PHE A 325 -8.31 0.82 11.43
N LEU A 326 -9.06 0.99 12.52
CA LEU A 326 -9.61 -0.12 13.29
C LEU A 326 -10.54 -0.96 12.43
N ILE A 327 -11.53 -0.33 11.78
CA ILE A 327 -12.51 -1.04 10.95
C ILE A 327 -11.83 -1.68 9.74
N LEU A 328 -10.95 -0.95 9.04
CA LEU A 328 -10.22 -1.51 7.90
C LEU A 328 -9.32 -2.69 8.31
N SER A 329 -8.66 -2.62 9.47
CA SER A 329 -7.85 -3.73 9.98
C SER A 329 -8.69 -4.95 10.38
N LEU A 330 -9.90 -4.74 10.89
CA LEU A 330 -10.86 -5.82 11.15
C LEU A 330 -11.30 -6.50 9.85
N LEU A 331 -11.62 -5.72 8.80
CA LEU A 331 -12.00 -6.23 7.49
C LEU A 331 -10.84 -6.94 6.77
N GLU A 332 -9.61 -6.49 6.99
CA GLU A 332 -8.40 -7.14 6.49
C GLU A 332 -8.17 -8.50 7.18
N ASP A 333 -8.25 -8.54 8.52
CA ASP A 333 -8.03 -9.75 9.31
C ASP A 333 -9.09 -10.83 9.09
N CYS A 334 -10.36 -10.45 8.91
CA CYS A 334 -11.41 -11.42 8.62
C CYS A 334 -11.31 -12.03 7.21
N GLY A 335 -10.46 -11.48 6.33
CA GLY A 335 -10.26 -11.94 4.97
C GLY A 335 -11.22 -11.35 3.93
N TYR A 336 -12.06 -10.37 4.31
CA TYR A 336 -12.99 -9.71 3.38
C TYR A 336 -12.26 -8.90 2.30
N MET A 337 -11.19 -8.18 2.68
CA MET A 337 -10.42 -7.34 1.74
C MET A 337 -9.79 -8.13 0.59
N ALA A 338 -9.42 -9.40 0.81
CA ALA A 338 -8.92 -10.27 -0.26
C ALA A 338 -10.00 -10.55 -1.33
N ARG A 339 -11.28 -10.73 -0.91
CA ARG A 339 -12.41 -10.93 -1.83
C ARG A 339 -12.71 -9.68 -2.65
N VAL A 340 -12.68 -8.53 -1.99
CA VAL A 340 -12.84 -7.25 -2.68
C VAL A 340 -11.73 -7.02 -3.70
N ALA A 341 -10.48 -7.29 -3.33
CA ALA A 341 -9.34 -7.20 -4.24
C ALA A 341 -9.50 -8.15 -5.43
N PHE A 342 -9.99 -9.37 -5.22
CA PHE A 342 -10.28 -10.33 -6.28
C PHE A 342 -11.41 -9.84 -7.21
N LEU A 343 -12.50 -9.31 -6.65
CA LEU A 343 -13.62 -8.77 -7.41
C LEU A 343 -13.17 -7.61 -8.31
N MET A 344 -12.29 -6.73 -7.79
CA MET A 344 -11.77 -5.56 -8.48
C MET A 344 -10.62 -5.88 -9.46
N ASP A 345 -9.98 -7.03 -9.36
CA ASP A 345 -8.80 -7.39 -10.15
C ASP A 345 -9.06 -7.30 -11.65
N ARG A 346 -10.23 -7.78 -12.11
CA ARG A 346 -10.60 -7.72 -13.52
C ARG A 346 -10.73 -6.29 -14.05
N LEU A 347 -11.23 -5.36 -13.23
CA LEU A 347 -11.38 -3.96 -13.59
C LEU A 347 -10.01 -3.26 -13.62
N LEU A 348 -9.22 -3.46 -12.57
CA LEU A 348 -7.92 -2.81 -12.39
C LEU A 348 -6.84 -3.33 -13.35
N LYS A 349 -6.90 -4.58 -13.77
CA LYS A 349 -6.02 -5.13 -14.82
C LYS A 349 -6.09 -4.35 -16.13
N ARG A 350 -7.25 -3.78 -16.48
CA ARG A 350 -7.37 -2.92 -17.66
C ARG A 350 -6.49 -1.67 -17.53
N LEU A 351 -6.29 -1.17 -16.31
CA LEU A 351 -5.43 -0.02 -16.00
C LEU A 351 -3.96 -0.40 -15.80
N GLY A 352 -3.60 -1.67 -15.88
CA GLY A 352 -2.24 -2.16 -15.59
C GLY A 352 -1.96 -2.28 -14.07
N LEU A 353 -3.01 -2.33 -13.26
CA LEU A 353 -2.95 -2.45 -11.81
C LEU A 353 -3.35 -3.85 -11.35
N SER A 354 -2.83 -4.30 -10.22
CA SER A 354 -3.30 -5.51 -9.55
C SER A 354 -4.57 -5.23 -8.74
N GLY A 355 -5.39 -6.23 -8.48
CA GLY A 355 -6.56 -6.09 -7.62
C GLY A 355 -6.24 -5.58 -6.21
N LYS A 356 -5.04 -5.87 -5.69
CA LYS A 356 -4.56 -5.33 -4.41
C LYS A 356 -4.44 -3.81 -4.40
N SER A 357 -4.30 -3.15 -5.56
CA SER A 357 -4.26 -1.68 -5.68
C SER A 357 -5.56 -1.01 -5.28
N PHE A 358 -6.66 -1.77 -5.25
CA PHE A 358 -7.95 -1.25 -4.80
C PHE A 358 -7.96 -0.85 -3.31
N ILE A 359 -7.20 -1.58 -2.47
CA ILE A 359 -7.11 -1.31 -1.03
C ILE A 359 -6.55 0.10 -0.75
N PRO A 360 -5.38 0.50 -1.32
CA PRO A 360 -4.92 1.89 -1.26
C PRO A 360 -5.95 2.92 -1.74
N PHE A 361 -6.62 2.67 -2.85
CA PHE A 361 -7.62 3.62 -3.36
C PHE A 361 -8.77 3.82 -2.39
N LEU A 362 -9.25 2.75 -1.80
CA LEU A 362 -10.30 2.77 -0.81
C LEU A 362 -9.91 3.52 0.46
N VAL A 363 -8.71 3.23 1.00
CA VAL A 363 -8.17 3.95 2.16
C VAL A 363 -7.97 5.43 1.82
N GLY A 364 -7.68 5.73 0.54
CA GLY A 364 -7.47 7.09 0.00
C GLY A 364 -8.68 8.00 0.12
N THR A 365 -9.89 7.45 0.12
CA THR A 365 -11.12 8.25 0.35
C THR A 365 -11.17 8.85 1.75
N GLY A 366 -10.55 8.21 2.73
CA GLY A 366 -10.37 8.76 4.08
C GLY A 366 -9.13 9.65 4.16
N CYS A 367 -7.94 9.11 3.87
CA CYS A 367 -6.67 9.84 3.94
C CYS A 367 -5.62 9.25 2.99
N SER A 368 -4.95 10.12 2.22
CA SER A 368 -3.92 9.71 1.25
C SER A 368 -2.65 9.16 1.92
N VAL A 369 -2.29 9.58 3.14
CA VAL A 369 -1.08 9.11 3.85
C VAL A 369 -1.13 7.60 4.11
N PRO A 370 -2.14 7.06 4.83
CA PRO A 370 -2.25 5.63 5.05
C PRO A 370 -2.51 4.85 3.75
N ALA A 371 -3.18 5.46 2.79
CA ALA A 371 -3.41 4.86 1.49
C ALA A 371 -2.10 4.56 0.75
N ILE A 372 -1.18 5.52 0.70
CA ILE A 372 0.14 5.35 0.12
C ILE A 372 0.93 4.30 0.90
N MET A 373 0.86 4.29 2.24
CA MET A 373 1.51 3.27 3.07
C MET A 373 0.93 1.87 2.84
N ALA A 374 -0.37 1.74 2.56
CA ALA A 374 -1.01 0.46 2.25
C ALA A 374 -0.51 -0.15 0.93
N SER A 375 0.06 0.66 0.02
CA SER A 375 0.65 0.15 -1.23
C SER A 375 1.79 -0.85 -1.02
N ARG A 376 2.35 -0.97 0.18
CA ARG A 376 3.35 -2.00 0.55
C ARG A 376 2.85 -3.43 0.37
N THR A 377 1.53 -3.63 0.43
CA THR A 377 0.92 -4.95 0.23
C THR A 377 0.97 -5.42 -1.22
N ILE A 378 1.33 -4.52 -2.14
CA ILE A 378 1.46 -4.80 -3.57
C ILE A 378 2.88 -5.28 -3.84
N GLU A 379 3.01 -6.52 -4.27
CA GLU A 379 4.30 -7.19 -4.50
C GLU A 379 5.00 -6.66 -5.76
N ASP A 380 4.23 -6.47 -6.84
CA ASP A 380 4.78 -5.91 -8.08
C ASP A 380 5.14 -4.43 -7.94
N GLN A 381 6.43 -4.12 -8.11
CA GLN A 381 6.94 -2.75 -7.97
C GLN A 381 6.32 -1.77 -8.96
N THR A 382 5.98 -2.23 -10.18
CA THR A 382 5.39 -1.38 -11.21
C THR A 382 3.96 -0.99 -10.83
N SER A 383 3.13 -1.97 -10.46
CA SER A 383 1.77 -1.72 -9.96
C SER A 383 1.78 -0.89 -8.68
N ARG A 384 2.75 -1.13 -7.76
CA ARG A 384 2.90 -0.34 -6.54
C ARG A 384 3.19 1.12 -6.83
N ARG A 385 4.17 1.41 -7.70
CA ARG A 385 4.50 2.78 -8.12
C ARG A 385 3.31 3.46 -8.78
N LEU A 386 2.66 2.78 -9.72
CA LEU A 386 1.48 3.31 -10.41
C LEU A 386 0.35 3.61 -9.43
N THR A 387 0.10 2.72 -8.46
CA THR A 387 -0.89 2.96 -7.40
C THR A 387 -0.56 4.20 -6.58
N ILE A 388 0.72 4.41 -6.20
CA ILE A 388 1.15 5.60 -5.45
C ILE A 388 0.93 6.88 -6.26
N PHE A 389 1.16 6.87 -7.58
CA PHE A 389 0.92 8.00 -8.46
C PHE A 389 -0.56 8.37 -8.57
N LEU A 390 -1.45 7.36 -8.56
CA LEU A 390 -2.88 7.55 -8.78
C LEU A 390 -3.68 7.82 -7.50
N THR A 391 -3.22 7.33 -6.37
CA THR A 391 -3.94 7.44 -5.08
C THR A 391 -4.34 8.87 -4.72
N PRO A 392 -3.53 9.93 -4.91
CA PRO A 392 -3.90 11.30 -4.51
C PRO A 392 -5.00 11.95 -5.35
N PHE A 393 -5.33 11.41 -6.52
CA PHE A 393 -6.48 11.87 -7.31
C PHE A 393 -7.82 11.56 -6.64
N ILE A 394 -7.84 10.56 -5.75
CA ILE A 394 -9.02 10.23 -4.98
C ILE A 394 -9.22 11.29 -3.89
N PRO A 395 -10.42 11.90 -3.80
CA PRO A 395 -10.69 12.92 -2.79
C PRO A 395 -10.64 12.31 -1.39
N CYS A 396 -9.81 12.88 -0.52
CA CYS A 396 -9.75 12.52 0.90
C CYS A 396 -10.68 13.43 1.73
N SER A 397 -10.99 13.03 2.96
CA SER A 397 -11.88 13.76 3.86
C SER A 397 -11.45 15.20 4.12
N ALA A 398 -10.15 15.50 4.13
CA ALA A 398 -9.61 16.86 4.31
C ALA A 398 -9.95 17.84 3.17
N LYS A 399 -10.36 17.34 2.00
CA LYS A 399 -10.80 18.18 0.87
C LYS A 399 -12.29 18.55 0.94
N LEU A 400 -13.08 17.80 1.71
CA LEU A 400 -14.52 17.98 1.78
C LEU A 400 -14.98 19.35 2.29
N PRO A 401 -14.37 19.93 3.35
CA PRO A 401 -14.76 21.26 3.82
C PRO A 401 -14.65 22.33 2.73
N LEU A 402 -13.62 22.26 1.89
CA LEU A 402 -13.46 23.16 0.75
C LEU A 402 -14.61 23.01 -0.25
N PHE A 403 -14.98 21.77 -0.58
CA PHE A 403 -16.08 21.51 -1.54
C PHE A 403 -17.43 21.93 -0.96
N ALA A 404 -17.64 21.75 0.34
CA ALA A 404 -18.84 22.21 1.03
C ALA A 404 -18.93 23.73 1.07
N LEU A 405 -17.83 24.42 1.40
CA LEU A 405 -17.76 25.88 1.47
C LEU A 405 -18.06 26.52 0.12
N LEU A 406 -17.31 26.14 -0.92
CA LEU A 406 -17.48 26.75 -2.25
C LEU A 406 -18.75 26.26 -2.95
N GLY A 407 -19.14 25.01 -2.73
CA GLY A 407 -20.39 24.45 -3.24
C GLY A 407 -21.61 25.15 -2.64
N GLY A 408 -21.63 25.37 -1.32
CA GLY A 408 -22.67 26.11 -0.64
C GLY A 408 -22.73 27.59 -1.01
N ALA A 409 -21.58 28.25 -1.11
CA ALA A 409 -21.52 29.67 -1.43
C ALA A 409 -21.91 30.03 -2.88
N PHE A 410 -21.51 29.22 -3.86
CA PHE A 410 -21.71 29.54 -5.29
C PHE A 410 -22.74 28.67 -5.98
N PHE A 411 -23.15 27.55 -5.42
CA PHE A 411 -24.07 26.58 -6.01
C PHE A 411 -25.15 26.09 -5.03
N PRO A 412 -25.86 26.98 -4.29
CA PRO A 412 -26.83 26.58 -3.29
C PRO A 412 -27.93 25.67 -3.82
N ASP A 413 -28.40 25.95 -5.07
CA ASP A 413 -29.45 25.18 -5.73
C ASP A 413 -28.95 23.89 -6.40
N LYS A 414 -27.63 23.66 -6.45
CA LYS A 414 -27.02 22.54 -7.19
C LYS A 414 -26.25 21.63 -6.26
N THR A 415 -26.95 20.92 -5.40
CA THR A 415 -26.39 20.01 -4.37
C THR A 415 -25.49 18.91 -4.94
N TRP A 416 -25.57 18.62 -6.24
CA TRP A 416 -24.73 17.61 -6.92
C TRP A 416 -23.29 18.06 -7.18
N VAL A 417 -22.97 19.37 -7.06
CA VAL A 417 -21.63 19.92 -7.39
C VAL A 417 -20.56 19.36 -6.46
N ALA A 418 -20.76 19.35 -5.15
CA ALA A 418 -19.79 18.80 -4.21
C ALA A 418 -19.59 17.26 -4.40
N PRO A 419 -20.66 16.43 -4.52
CA PRO A 419 -20.50 15.03 -4.87
C PRO A 419 -19.83 14.77 -6.22
N SER A 420 -20.01 15.65 -7.22
CA SER A 420 -19.39 15.49 -8.54
C SER A 420 -17.86 15.44 -8.48
N MET A 421 -17.24 16.08 -7.47
CA MET A 421 -15.79 16.05 -7.27
C MET A 421 -15.26 14.62 -7.07
N TYR A 422 -16.04 13.74 -6.45
CA TYR A 422 -15.66 12.32 -6.31
C TYR A 422 -15.58 11.61 -7.66
N PHE A 423 -16.58 11.83 -8.50
CA PHE A 423 -16.62 11.23 -9.84
C PHE A 423 -15.51 11.79 -10.74
N VAL A 424 -15.24 13.08 -10.64
CA VAL A 424 -14.14 13.72 -11.37
C VAL A 424 -12.79 13.18 -10.91
N GLY A 425 -12.56 13.04 -9.59
CA GLY A 425 -11.35 12.48 -9.04
C GLY A 425 -11.11 11.03 -9.48
N MET A 426 -12.15 10.19 -9.44
CA MET A 426 -12.08 8.81 -9.94
C MET A 426 -11.83 8.76 -11.44
N GLY A 427 -12.53 9.60 -12.22
CA GLY A 427 -12.32 9.71 -13.67
C GLY A 427 -10.89 10.13 -14.01
N ALA A 428 -10.34 11.11 -13.29
CA ALA A 428 -8.96 11.56 -13.45
C ALA A 428 -7.97 10.44 -13.09
N ALA A 429 -8.21 9.67 -12.03
CA ALA A 429 -7.37 8.52 -11.67
C ALA A 429 -7.38 7.44 -12.75
N ILE A 430 -8.54 7.13 -13.32
CA ILE A 430 -8.68 6.18 -14.44
C ILE A 430 -7.92 6.68 -15.68
N PHE A 431 -8.16 7.94 -16.06
CA PHE A 431 -7.51 8.55 -17.22
C PHE A 431 -5.99 8.61 -17.06
N ALA A 432 -5.50 9.08 -15.91
CA ALA A 432 -4.09 9.10 -15.57
C ALA A 432 -3.46 7.70 -15.57
N GLY A 433 -4.20 6.69 -15.08
CA GLY A 433 -3.76 5.29 -15.11
C GLY A 433 -3.60 4.76 -16.54
N LEU A 434 -4.54 5.03 -17.42
CA LEU A 434 -4.46 4.68 -18.85
C LEU A 434 -3.29 5.38 -19.56
N LEU A 435 -3.05 6.65 -19.21
CA LEU A 435 -1.95 7.43 -19.77
C LEU A 435 -0.59 6.88 -19.29
N LEU A 436 -0.43 6.69 -17.99
CA LEU A 436 0.81 6.21 -17.39
C LEU A 436 1.14 4.76 -17.80
N LYS A 437 0.14 3.90 -18.00
CA LYS A 437 0.35 2.54 -18.50
C LYS A 437 1.11 2.50 -19.84
N LYS A 438 0.93 3.52 -20.69
CA LYS A 438 1.64 3.65 -21.98
C LYS A 438 3.08 4.11 -21.79
N TRP A 439 3.47 4.68 -20.66
CA TRP A 439 4.81 5.18 -20.39
C TRP A 439 5.78 4.03 -20.05
N LYS A 440 6.97 4.00 -20.69
CA LYS A 440 7.96 2.91 -20.59
C LYS A 440 8.21 2.37 -19.17
N PRO A 441 8.39 3.20 -18.12
CA PRO A 441 8.65 2.70 -16.78
C PRO A 441 7.49 1.89 -16.16
N PHE A 442 6.26 2.05 -16.71
CA PHE A 442 5.05 1.37 -16.25
C PHE A 442 4.53 0.35 -17.27
N HIS A 443 5.21 0.21 -18.43
CA HIS A 443 4.83 -0.72 -19.48
C HIS A 443 5.33 -2.13 -19.13
N ARG A 444 4.48 -2.90 -18.47
CA ARG A 444 4.69 -4.33 -18.23
C ARG A 444 3.37 -5.07 -18.39
N GLU A 445 3.41 -6.24 -18.99
CA GLU A 445 2.26 -7.15 -18.98
C GLU A 445 2.03 -7.53 -17.51
N ALA A 446 0.78 -7.34 -17.04
CA ALA A 446 0.41 -7.76 -15.69
C ALA A 446 0.66 -9.26 -15.59
N SER A 447 1.65 -9.67 -14.81
CA SER A 447 1.88 -11.09 -14.53
C SER A 447 0.60 -11.69 -13.97
N GLY A 448 0.25 -12.88 -14.43
CA GLY A 448 -0.94 -13.60 -13.97
C GLY A 448 -0.81 -13.94 -12.48
N PHE A 449 -1.12 -12.97 -11.62
CA PHE A 449 -1.08 -13.16 -10.18
C PHE A 449 -2.27 -14.01 -9.75
N VAL A 450 -1.99 -15.18 -9.22
CA VAL A 450 -3.00 -16.05 -8.60
C VAL A 450 -3.17 -15.61 -7.15
N MET A 451 -4.30 -14.96 -6.84
CA MET A 451 -4.59 -14.52 -5.49
C MET A 451 -5.22 -15.64 -4.66
N GLU A 452 -4.57 -16.01 -3.57
CA GLU A 452 -5.18 -16.90 -2.58
C GLU A 452 -6.25 -16.15 -1.80
N LEU A 453 -7.43 -16.76 -1.71
CA LEU A 453 -8.51 -16.29 -0.85
C LEU A 453 -8.36 -17.00 0.51
N PRO A 454 -7.91 -16.29 1.57
CA PRO A 454 -7.80 -16.88 2.90
C PRO A 454 -9.20 -17.23 3.42
N ASP A 455 -9.33 -18.31 4.21
CA ASP A 455 -10.59 -18.61 4.90
C ASP A 455 -11.00 -17.46 5.82
N TYR A 456 -12.33 -17.27 6.00
CA TYR A 456 -12.82 -16.30 6.98
C TYR A 456 -12.39 -16.69 8.39
N ARG A 457 -11.84 -15.71 9.09
CA ARG A 457 -11.37 -15.86 10.47
C ARG A 457 -11.94 -14.74 11.33
N LEU A 458 -12.25 -15.07 12.57
CA LEU A 458 -12.56 -14.01 13.55
C LEU A 458 -11.27 -13.22 13.82
N PRO A 459 -11.33 -11.88 13.73
CA PRO A 459 -10.15 -11.05 13.94
C PRO A 459 -9.66 -11.14 15.39
N ASN A 460 -8.35 -11.19 15.56
CA ASN A 460 -7.76 -11.14 16.89
C ASN A 460 -7.61 -9.69 17.34
N LEU A 461 -8.50 -9.25 18.24
CA LEU A 461 -8.57 -7.86 18.70
C LEU A 461 -7.25 -7.33 19.27
N LYS A 462 -6.45 -8.19 19.94
CA LYS A 462 -5.14 -7.78 20.48
C LYS A 462 -4.13 -7.48 19.37
N SER A 463 -4.10 -8.27 18.29
CA SER A 463 -3.21 -8.04 17.15
C SER A 463 -3.66 -6.85 16.31
N VAL A 464 -4.98 -6.69 16.14
CA VAL A 464 -5.58 -5.52 15.47
C VAL A 464 -5.25 -4.25 16.23
N GLY A 465 -5.47 -4.21 17.56
CA GLY A 465 -5.17 -3.06 18.39
C GLY A 465 -3.69 -2.65 18.33
N ARG A 466 -2.76 -3.61 18.36
CA ARG A 466 -1.32 -3.32 18.21
C ARG A 466 -1.02 -2.69 16.85
N ARG A 467 -1.54 -3.24 15.74
CA ARG A 467 -1.31 -2.68 14.39
C ARG A 467 -1.89 -1.29 14.23
N VAL A 468 -3.09 -1.06 14.75
CA VAL A 468 -3.71 0.28 14.75
C VAL A 468 -2.86 1.26 15.54
N TRP A 469 -2.40 0.88 16.73
CA TRP A 469 -1.53 1.73 17.55
C TRP A 469 -0.21 2.06 16.86
N GLU A 470 0.44 1.09 16.22
CA GLU A 470 1.69 1.31 15.47
C GLU A 470 1.47 2.26 14.27
N ARG A 471 0.34 2.14 13.56
CA ARG A 471 -0.03 3.05 12.47
C ARG A 471 -0.30 4.46 12.98
N ILE A 472 -1.05 4.61 14.08
CA ILE A 472 -1.34 5.89 14.73
C ILE A 472 -0.04 6.54 15.22
N LYS A 473 0.79 5.82 15.97
CA LYS A 473 2.09 6.33 16.46
C LYS A 473 2.97 6.81 15.31
N ALA A 474 3.06 6.02 14.24
CA ALA A 474 3.83 6.41 13.06
C ALA A 474 3.27 7.67 12.37
N PHE A 475 1.95 7.84 12.35
CA PHE A 475 1.30 9.04 11.82
C PHE A 475 1.59 10.26 12.69
N VAL A 476 1.34 10.18 14.00
CA VAL A 476 1.55 11.30 14.95
C VAL A 476 3.00 11.77 14.94
N VAL A 477 3.97 10.86 15.03
CA VAL A 477 5.38 11.23 15.07
C VAL A 477 5.83 11.86 13.74
N LYS A 478 5.43 11.32 12.60
CA LYS A 478 5.91 11.82 11.29
C LYS A 478 5.14 13.02 10.77
N ALA A 479 3.80 12.91 10.76
CA ALA A 479 2.98 14.00 10.28
C ALA A 479 2.97 15.16 11.27
N GLY A 480 2.87 14.89 12.58
CA GLY A 480 2.87 15.91 13.61
C GLY A 480 4.10 16.78 13.59
N THR A 481 5.31 16.21 13.49
CA THR A 481 6.55 16.98 13.45
C THR A 481 6.62 17.90 12.22
N ILE A 482 6.28 17.38 11.03
CA ILE A 482 6.34 18.14 9.78
C ILE A 482 5.30 19.26 9.79
N ILE A 483 4.09 18.95 10.27
CA ILE A 483 2.99 19.93 10.33
C ILE A 483 3.28 20.99 11.37
N PHE A 484 3.82 20.62 12.55
CA PHE A 484 4.23 21.56 13.57
C PHE A 484 5.21 22.63 13.02
N ILE A 485 6.27 22.19 12.36
CA ILE A 485 7.25 23.09 11.72
C ILE A 485 6.57 23.89 10.59
N GLY A 486 5.75 23.26 9.77
CA GLY A 486 5.04 23.92 8.67
C GLY A 486 4.08 25.00 9.15
N CYS A 487 3.32 24.76 10.23
CA CYS A 487 2.43 25.76 10.84
C CYS A 487 3.20 26.93 11.42
N GLY A 488 4.35 26.68 12.07
CA GLY A 488 5.21 27.74 12.57
C GLY A 488 5.77 28.65 11.45
N ILE A 489 6.24 28.03 10.35
CA ILE A 489 6.70 28.76 9.18
C ILE A 489 5.56 29.55 8.54
N LEU A 490 4.38 28.95 8.37
CA LEU A 490 3.24 29.61 7.75
C LEU A 490 2.76 30.79 8.60
N TRP A 491 2.67 30.61 9.92
CA TRP A 491 2.36 31.68 10.85
C TRP A 491 3.38 32.84 10.72
N PHE A 492 4.69 32.54 10.69
CA PHE A 492 5.73 33.52 10.52
C PHE A 492 5.55 34.31 9.21
N LEU A 493 5.35 33.63 8.09
CA LEU A 493 5.13 34.25 6.79
C LEU A 493 3.85 35.09 6.71
N GLN A 494 2.83 34.76 7.51
CA GLN A 494 1.57 35.50 7.57
C GLN A 494 1.66 36.76 8.45
N ARG A 495 2.53 36.74 9.48
CA ARG A 495 2.56 37.77 10.53
C ARG A 495 3.60 38.87 10.25
N PHE A 496 4.65 38.55 9.52
CA PHE A 496 5.77 39.48 9.30
C PHE A 496 5.82 39.94 7.85
N ASP A 497 6.23 41.23 7.68
CA ASP A 497 6.57 41.79 6.38
C ASP A 497 8.06 41.56 6.05
N ARG A 498 8.54 42.14 4.91
CA ARG A 498 9.95 42.04 4.50
C ARG A 498 10.90 42.74 5.46
N THR A 499 10.41 43.66 6.27
CA THR A 499 11.20 44.42 7.27
C THR A 499 11.20 43.72 8.62
N LEU A 500 10.59 42.55 8.74
CA LEU A 500 10.37 41.77 9.97
C LEU A 500 9.53 42.54 11.01
N ALA A 501 8.74 43.52 10.57
CA ALA A 501 7.74 44.18 11.38
C ALA A 501 6.42 43.36 11.36
N VAL A 502 5.68 43.44 12.46
CA VAL A 502 4.35 42.83 12.55
C VAL A 502 3.40 43.62 11.66
N SER A 503 2.84 42.99 10.63
CA SER A 503 2.03 43.66 9.61
C SER A 503 0.63 43.01 9.49
N GLN A 504 -0.23 43.70 8.74
CA GLN A 504 -1.53 43.19 8.35
C GLN A 504 -1.37 42.02 7.36
N PRO A 505 -2.31 41.05 7.28
CA PRO A 505 -2.21 39.90 6.38
C PRO A 505 -1.98 40.25 4.91
N SER A 506 -2.43 41.45 4.47
CA SER A 506 -2.29 41.94 3.09
C SER A 506 -0.86 42.44 2.78
N GLU A 507 -0.06 42.77 3.78
CA GLU A 507 1.32 43.27 3.65
C GLU A 507 2.37 42.25 4.06
N SER A 508 1.94 41.05 4.41
CA SER A 508 2.80 39.96 4.86
C SER A 508 3.69 39.39 3.75
N ILE A 509 4.80 38.76 4.14
CA ILE A 509 5.66 38.01 3.20
C ILE A 509 4.86 36.96 2.41
N LEU A 510 3.87 36.36 3.06
CA LEU A 510 3.00 35.36 2.40
C LEU A 510 2.11 36.00 1.33
N ALA A 511 1.60 37.23 1.55
CA ALA A 511 0.84 37.97 0.54
C ALA A 511 1.72 38.34 -0.67
N ASP A 512 2.99 38.74 -0.42
CA ASP A 512 3.93 39.03 -1.49
C ASP A 512 4.24 37.77 -2.34
N LEU A 513 4.44 36.63 -1.67
CA LEU A 513 4.59 35.35 -2.35
C LEU A 513 3.34 34.99 -3.16
N GLY A 514 2.16 35.24 -2.57
CA GLY A 514 0.87 35.07 -3.26
C GLY A 514 0.76 35.95 -4.49
N ARG A 515 1.13 37.24 -4.42
CA ARG A 515 1.18 38.17 -5.58
C ARG A 515 2.14 37.69 -6.67
N CYS A 516 3.29 37.15 -6.28
CA CYS A 516 4.25 36.58 -7.22
C CYS A 516 3.70 35.35 -7.94
N LEU A 517 2.92 34.51 -7.26
CA LEU A 517 2.32 33.30 -7.81
C LEU A 517 0.97 33.52 -8.51
N ALA A 518 0.26 34.61 -8.20
CA ALA A 518 -1.06 34.95 -8.76
C ALA A 518 -1.11 34.90 -10.30
N PRO A 519 -0.11 35.44 -11.06
CA PRO A 519 -0.11 35.37 -12.51
C PRO A 519 -0.14 33.94 -13.05
N LEU A 520 0.44 32.97 -12.35
CA LEU A 520 0.41 31.57 -12.74
C LEU A 520 -1.01 30.98 -12.68
N PHE A 521 -1.87 31.47 -11.80
CA PHE A 521 -3.23 31.02 -11.60
C PHE A 521 -4.28 31.82 -12.42
N THR A 522 -3.86 32.89 -13.08
CA THR A 522 -4.74 33.69 -13.94
C THR A 522 -5.43 32.86 -15.05
N PRO A 523 -4.74 31.95 -15.77
CA PRO A 523 -5.37 31.11 -16.80
C PRO A 523 -6.43 30.13 -16.23
N LEU A 524 -6.39 29.86 -14.91
CA LEU A 524 -7.33 29.00 -14.20
C LEU A 524 -8.54 29.78 -13.64
N GLY A 525 -8.52 31.13 -13.75
CA GLY A 525 -9.60 32.00 -13.30
C GLY A 525 -9.53 32.47 -11.85
N PHE A 526 -8.50 32.08 -11.09
CA PHE A 526 -8.31 32.52 -9.72
C PHE A 526 -6.92 33.15 -9.49
N GLY A 527 -6.53 34.03 -10.42
CA GLY A 527 -5.25 34.77 -10.39
C GLY A 527 -5.18 35.89 -9.34
N ARG A 528 -5.86 35.75 -8.20
CA ARG A 528 -5.78 36.66 -7.07
C ARG A 528 -4.85 36.11 -6.01
N TRP A 529 -4.14 36.99 -5.31
CA TRP A 529 -3.13 36.60 -4.32
C TRP A 529 -3.74 35.79 -3.15
N GLU A 530 -4.98 36.10 -2.74
CA GLU A 530 -5.70 35.39 -1.69
C GLU A 530 -5.92 33.91 -2.06
N ALA A 531 -6.37 33.67 -3.30
CA ALA A 531 -6.55 32.30 -3.81
C ALA A 531 -5.22 31.57 -3.98
N ALA A 532 -4.16 32.26 -4.41
CA ALA A 532 -2.82 31.70 -4.53
C ALA A 532 -2.24 31.29 -3.17
N VAL A 533 -2.40 32.12 -2.15
CA VAL A 533 -2.01 31.83 -0.76
C VAL A 533 -2.79 30.66 -0.20
N ALA A 534 -4.12 30.61 -0.43
CA ALA A 534 -4.95 29.49 0.01
C ALA A 534 -4.53 28.18 -0.65
N ALA A 535 -4.24 28.19 -1.96
CA ALA A 535 -3.75 27.00 -2.66
C ALA A 535 -2.37 26.53 -2.14
N LEU A 536 -1.48 27.46 -1.81
CA LEU A 536 -0.16 27.18 -1.24
C LEU A 536 -0.26 26.60 0.17
N SER A 537 -1.10 27.18 1.03
CA SER A 537 -1.35 26.66 2.37
C SER A 537 -1.91 25.24 2.34
N GLY A 538 -2.73 24.93 1.33
CA GLY A 538 -3.23 23.59 1.07
C GLY A 538 -2.17 22.56 0.67
N ALA A 539 -0.96 22.98 0.30
CA ALA A 539 0.15 22.05 0.11
C ALA A 539 0.71 21.52 1.44
N LEU A 540 0.60 22.26 2.51
CA LEU A 540 0.96 21.78 3.87
C LEU A 540 -0.12 20.83 4.39
N ALA A 541 -1.37 21.31 4.47
CA ALA A 541 -2.52 20.54 4.88
C ALA A 541 -3.76 21.04 4.12
N LYS A 542 -4.57 20.13 3.57
CA LYS A 542 -5.69 20.53 2.69
C LYS A 542 -6.81 21.25 3.43
N GLU A 543 -6.99 20.99 4.71
CA GLU A 543 -7.91 21.72 5.61
C GLU A 543 -7.51 23.19 5.80
N ASN A 544 -6.23 23.51 5.69
CA ASN A 544 -5.73 24.89 5.85
C ASN A 544 -6.19 25.83 4.73
N ILE A 545 -6.70 25.30 3.61
CA ILE A 545 -7.24 26.13 2.52
C ILE A 545 -8.43 26.95 3.01
N VAL A 546 -9.35 26.30 3.73
CA VAL A 546 -10.56 26.95 4.26
C VAL A 546 -10.15 27.97 5.32
N ALA A 547 -9.30 27.59 6.28
CA ALA A 547 -8.82 28.48 7.31
C ALA A 547 -8.06 29.70 6.73
N ALA A 548 -7.27 29.51 5.67
CA ALA A 548 -6.60 30.62 5.01
C ALA A 548 -7.59 31.58 4.33
N LEU A 549 -8.61 31.05 3.63
CA LEU A 549 -9.66 31.86 3.04
C LEU A 549 -10.45 32.65 4.12
N GLU A 550 -10.72 32.01 5.26
CA GLU A 550 -11.39 32.66 6.41
C GLU A 550 -10.62 33.84 6.98
N ILE A 551 -9.31 33.73 7.05
CA ILE A 551 -8.43 34.80 7.60
C ILE A 551 -8.24 35.94 6.58
N LEU A 552 -8.12 35.58 5.28
CA LEU A 552 -7.78 36.53 4.22
C LEU A 552 -8.97 37.33 3.70
N LEU A 553 -10.18 36.80 3.86
CA LEU A 553 -11.38 37.42 3.31
C LEU A 553 -12.16 38.18 4.39
N PRO A 554 -12.61 39.41 4.10
CA PRO A 554 -13.40 40.17 5.05
C PRO A 554 -14.77 39.49 5.28
N ARG A 555 -15.21 39.46 6.51
CA ARG A 555 -16.60 39.08 6.83
C ARG A 555 -17.52 40.20 6.38
N THR A 556 -18.20 39.99 5.27
CA THR A 556 -19.16 40.96 4.72
C THR A 556 -20.57 40.42 4.95
N GLY A 557 -21.32 41.10 5.83
CA GLY A 557 -22.77 40.95 5.94
C GLY A 557 -23.29 40.12 7.11
N ALA A 558 -24.59 40.23 7.35
CA ALA A 558 -25.33 39.50 8.37
C ALA A 558 -25.23 37.97 8.15
N PRO A 559 -25.29 37.15 9.20
CA PRO A 559 -25.28 35.69 9.06
C PRO A 559 -26.41 35.26 8.12
N ALA A 560 -26.07 34.52 7.07
CA ALA A 560 -27.06 33.83 6.26
C ALA A 560 -27.90 32.93 7.15
N ALA A 561 -29.19 32.74 6.80
CA ALA A 561 -30.15 31.98 7.59
C ALA A 561 -29.70 30.55 7.97
N ASP A 562 -28.69 30.02 7.30
CA ASP A 562 -28.10 28.68 7.50
C ASP A 562 -26.83 28.67 8.37
N GLY A 563 -26.51 29.76 9.10
CA GLY A 563 -25.35 29.82 10.00
C GLY A 563 -23.98 29.92 9.26
N THR A 564 -23.94 29.94 7.93
CA THR A 564 -22.72 30.20 7.16
C THR A 564 -22.50 31.70 7.10
N ALA A 565 -21.43 32.20 7.75
CA ALA A 565 -21.04 33.59 7.63
C ALA A 565 -20.83 33.90 6.14
N ALA A 566 -21.49 34.98 5.63
CA ALA A 566 -21.26 35.44 4.27
C ALA A 566 -19.84 35.98 4.18
N TRP A 567 -18.92 35.08 3.82
CA TRP A 567 -17.53 35.41 3.56
C TRP A 567 -17.46 36.21 2.27
N GLY A 568 -16.57 37.16 2.18
CA GLY A 568 -16.32 37.90 0.93
C GLY A 568 -15.78 37.06 -0.23
N LEU A 569 -16.23 35.81 -0.35
CA LEU A 569 -15.83 34.84 -1.38
C LEU A 569 -16.15 35.35 -2.78
N SER A 570 -17.26 36.06 -2.95
CA SER A 570 -17.67 36.67 -4.21
C SER A 570 -16.73 37.77 -4.69
N SER A 571 -15.92 38.36 -3.80
CA SER A 571 -14.91 39.34 -4.20
C SER A 571 -13.69 38.68 -4.86
N VAL A 572 -13.43 37.42 -4.59
CA VAL A 572 -12.26 36.67 -5.08
C VAL A 572 -12.62 35.67 -6.16
N PHE A 573 -13.79 35.03 -6.05
CA PHE A 573 -14.22 33.97 -6.95
C PHE A 573 -15.51 34.32 -7.67
N THR A 574 -15.60 33.90 -8.93
CA THR A 574 -16.85 33.73 -9.67
C THR A 574 -17.28 32.24 -9.56
N PRO A 575 -18.53 31.87 -9.84
CA PRO A 575 -18.95 30.47 -9.81
C PRO A 575 -18.05 29.55 -10.64
N LEU A 576 -17.64 30.00 -11.83
CA LEU A 576 -16.75 29.23 -12.70
C LEU A 576 -15.33 29.10 -12.14
N SER A 577 -14.78 30.20 -11.59
CA SER A 577 -13.43 30.14 -10.95
C SER A 577 -13.44 29.35 -9.65
N ALA A 578 -14.52 29.38 -8.87
CA ALA A 578 -14.69 28.54 -7.68
C ALA A 578 -14.69 27.05 -8.05
N TYR A 579 -15.39 26.66 -9.10
CA TYR A 579 -15.37 25.29 -9.60
C TYR A 579 -13.98 24.89 -10.10
N SER A 580 -13.29 25.75 -10.83
CA SER A 580 -11.90 25.54 -11.27
C SER A 580 -10.94 25.39 -10.08
N PHE A 581 -11.09 26.19 -9.03
CA PHE A 581 -10.30 26.12 -7.82
C PHE A 581 -10.52 24.81 -7.04
N MET A 582 -11.79 24.35 -6.97
CA MET A 582 -12.10 23.01 -6.41
C MET A 582 -11.40 21.90 -7.19
N LEU A 583 -11.44 21.93 -8.54
CA LEU A 583 -10.77 20.96 -9.39
C LEU A 583 -9.26 20.97 -9.23
N PHE A 584 -8.67 22.15 -9.19
CA PHE A 584 -7.22 22.28 -8.96
C PHE A 584 -6.82 21.65 -7.63
N ASN A 585 -7.51 21.98 -6.54
CA ASN A 585 -7.19 21.44 -5.21
C ASN A 585 -7.53 19.95 -5.06
N LEU A 586 -8.49 19.45 -5.83
CA LEU A 586 -8.80 18.03 -5.92
C LEU A 586 -7.63 17.23 -6.51
N LEU A 587 -7.11 17.68 -7.66
CA LEU A 587 -6.16 16.92 -8.47
C LEU A 587 -4.69 17.26 -8.19
N ALA A 588 -4.40 18.44 -7.62
CA ALA A 588 -3.04 18.87 -7.28
C ALA A 588 -2.36 17.94 -6.28
N ALA A 589 -1.04 18.08 -6.20
CA ALA A 589 -0.21 17.34 -5.27
C ALA A 589 -0.86 17.26 -3.88
N PRO A 590 -0.76 16.10 -3.21
CA PRO A 590 -1.34 15.91 -1.89
C PRO A 590 -0.58 16.74 -0.84
N CYS A 591 -1.06 16.71 0.41
CA CYS A 591 -0.40 17.37 1.53
C CYS A 591 1.02 16.83 1.76
N ILE A 592 1.85 17.64 2.44
CA ILE A 592 3.27 17.31 2.71
C ILE A 592 3.43 15.96 3.43
N GLY A 593 2.48 15.58 4.29
CA GLY A 593 2.45 14.28 4.94
C GLY A 593 2.36 13.12 3.93
N ALA A 594 1.53 13.27 2.90
CA ALA A 594 1.39 12.28 1.84
C ALA A 594 2.63 12.26 0.91
N VAL A 595 3.23 13.41 0.61
CA VAL A 595 4.50 13.50 -0.13
C VAL A 595 5.63 12.80 0.64
N SER A 596 5.69 12.98 1.96
CA SER A 596 6.64 12.25 2.83
C SER A 596 6.41 10.72 2.79
N ALA A 597 5.15 10.28 2.79
CA ALA A 597 4.82 8.87 2.62
C ALA A 597 5.24 8.35 1.23
N MET A 598 4.97 9.13 0.15
CA MET A 598 5.44 8.79 -1.20
C MET A 598 6.96 8.64 -1.25
N ARG A 599 7.70 9.57 -0.65
CA ARG A 599 9.17 9.50 -0.61
C ARG A 599 9.66 8.21 0.03
N LYS A 600 9.02 7.80 1.11
CA LYS A 600 9.36 6.56 1.81
C LYS A 600 9.05 5.31 0.98
N GLU A 601 7.85 5.26 0.36
CA GLU A 601 7.39 4.08 -0.37
C GLU A 601 8.02 3.94 -1.76
N LEU A 602 8.33 5.06 -2.43
CA LEU A 602 9.02 5.08 -3.73
C LEU A 602 10.54 4.90 -3.59
N GLY A 603 11.11 5.16 -2.41
CA GLY A 603 12.54 5.04 -2.14
C GLY A 603 13.45 6.03 -2.89
N SER A 604 12.90 6.96 -3.68
CA SER A 604 13.66 7.87 -4.56
C SER A 604 13.02 9.26 -4.65
N TRP A 605 13.83 10.30 -4.51
CA TRP A 605 13.39 11.69 -4.73
C TRP A 605 12.95 11.94 -6.17
N LYS A 606 13.62 11.33 -7.15
CA LYS A 606 13.27 11.47 -8.57
C LYS A 606 11.84 11.01 -8.85
N TRP A 607 11.46 9.85 -8.33
CA TRP A 607 10.10 9.32 -8.47
C TRP A 607 9.06 10.13 -7.69
N THR A 608 9.43 10.64 -6.51
CA THR A 608 8.53 11.49 -5.71
C THR A 608 8.24 12.80 -6.41
N LEU A 609 9.28 13.50 -6.91
CA LEU A 609 9.13 14.74 -7.67
C LEU A 609 8.38 14.51 -8.99
N ALA A 610 8.63 13.40 -9.68
CA ALA A 610 7.87 13.02 -10.87
C ALA A 610 6.38 12.81 -10.55
N ALA A 611 6.03 12.17 -9.43
CA ALA A 611 4.65 11.99 -9.01
C ALA A 611 3.96 13.32 -8.67
N VAL A 612 4.61 14.17 -7.86
CA VAL A 612 4.11 15.49 -7.48
C VAL A 612 3.95 16.39 -8.71
N GLY A 613 4.94 16.41 -9.60
CA GLY A 613 4.91 17.19 -10.84
C GLY A 613 3.79 16.71 -11.79
N PHE A 614 3.62 15.40 -11.95
CA PHE A 614 2.56 14.80 -12.75
C PHE A 614 1.17 15.17 -12.19
N GLN A 615 0.96 15.07 -10.89
CA GLN A 615 -0.31 15.39 -10.24
C GLN A 615 -0.63 16.89 -10.37
N THR A 616 0.34 17.76 -10.04
CA THR A 616 0.17 19.22 -10.14
C THR A 616 -0.05 19.66 -11.59
N GLY A 617 0.71 19.09 -12.54
CA GLY A 617 0.54 19.37 -13.97
C GLY A 617 -0.83 18.95 -14.49
N THR A 618 -1.30 17.76 -14.08
CA THR A 618 -2.66 17.28 -14.44
C THR A 618 -3.73 18.19 -13.84
N ALA A 619 -3.59 18.59 -12.58
CA ALA A 619 -4.52 19.52 -11.93
C ALA A 619 -4.59 20.86 -12.64
N TYR A 620 -3.43 21.41 -13.00
CA TYR A 620 -3.34 22.67 -13.72
C TYR A 620 -4.02 22.59 -15.10
N LEU A 621 -3.72 21.55 -15.87
CA LEU A 621 -4.31 21.35 -17.19
C LEU A 621 -5.83 21.17 -17.12
N VAL A 622 -6.32 20.31 -16.22
CA VAL A 622 -7.76 20.05 -16.10
C VAL A 622 -8.51 21.30 -15.63
N ALA A 623 -8.02 22.00 -14.61
CA ALA A 623 -8.64 23.22 -14.11
C ALA A 623 -8.64 24.33 -15.16
N MET A 624 -7.53 24.51 -15.90
CA MET A 624 -7.44 25.46 -17.00
C MET A 624 -8.42 25.13 -18.14
N LEU A 625 -8.49 23.87 -18.57
CA LEU A 625 -9.42 23.43 -19.61
C LEU A 625 -10.87 23.71 -19.22
N VAL A 626 -11.25 23.36 -17.99
CA VAL A 626 -12.63 23.56 -17.50
C VAL A 626 -12.95 25.07 -17.43
N TYR A 627 -12.02 25.87 -16.88
CA TYR A 627 -12.24 27.31 -16.78
C TYR A 627 -12.36 27.98 -18.14
N GLN A 628 -11.41 27.73 -19.05
CA GLN A 628 -11.41 28.36 -20.38
C GLN A 628 -12.59 27.89 -21.24
N THR A 629 -12.97 26.63 -21.15
CA THR A 629 -14.15 26.12 -21.83
C THR A 629 -15.45 26.75 -21.29
N GLY A 630 -15.55 26.86 -19.95
CA GLY A 630 -16.68 27.54 -19.33
C GLY A 630 -16.75 29.03 -19.66
N LEU A 631 -15.59 29.70 -19.71
CA LEU A 631 -15.51 31.10 -20.12
C LEU A 631 -16.01 31.30 -21.55
N ALA A 632 -15.61 30.43 -22.48
CA ALA A 632 -16.04 30.49 -23.88
C ALA A 632 -17.55 30.21 -24.05
N LEU A 633 -18.09 29.24 -23.29
CA LEU A 633 -19.49 28.83 -23.41
C LEU A 633 -20.47 29.77 -22.72
N PHE A 634 -20.13 30.32 -21.55
CA PHE A 634 -21.07 31.07 -20.71
C PHE A 634 -20.83 32.58 -20.69
N TYR A 635 -19.61 33.03 -21.00
CA TYR A 635 -19.20 34.44 -20.86
C TYR A 635 -18.65 35.04 -22.16
N GLY A 636 -18.79 34.36 -23.28
CA GLY A 636 -18.37 34.89 -24.60
C GLY A 636 -16.85 35.03 -24.76
N GLY A 637 -16.08 34.20 -24.05
CA GLY A 637 -14.63 34.20 -24.18
C GLY A 637 -14.14 33.79 -25.58
N SER A 638 -12.85 34.03 -25.87
CA SER A 638 -12.26 33.73 -27.18
C SER A 638 -12.27 32.21 -27.46
N LEU A 639 -13.14 31.79 -28.41
CA LEU A 639 -13.19 30.40 -28.90
C LEU A 639 -11.84 29.94 -29.49
N LEU A 640 -11.10 30.86 -30.14
CA LEU A 640 -9.79 30.57 -30.71
C LEU A 640 -8.76 30.21 -29.64
N PHE A 641 -8.76 30.94 -28.53
CA PHE A 641 -7.85 30.67 -27.40
C PHE A 641 -8.18 29.33 -26.72
N THR A 642 -9.47 29.04 -26.55
CA THR A 642 -9.94 27.76 -26.00
C THR A 642 -9.56 26.59 -26.91
N ALA A 643 -9.78 26.74 -28.24
CA ALA A 643 -9.39 25.74 -29.21
C ALA A 643 -7.86 25.53 -29.26
N ALA A 644 -7.06 26.59 -29.10
CA ALA A 644 -5.61 26.50 -29.03
C ALA A 644 -5.17 25.71 -27.81
N ILE A 645 -5.78 25.90 -26.63
CA ILE A 645 -5.50 25.16 -25.41
C ILE A 645 -5.89 23.68 -25.57
N TRP A 646 -7.04 23.37 -26.13
CA TRP A 646 -7.44 21.99 -26.43
C TRP A 646 -6.49 21.34 -27.45
N GLY A 647 -6.06 22.10 -28.47
CA GLY A 647 -5.08 21.66 -29.46
C GLY A 647 -3.72 21.38 -28.81
N LEU A 648 -3.23 22.27 -27.93
CA LEU A 648 -1.95 22.09 -27.22
C LEU A 648 -2.00 20.90 -26.28
N THR A 649 -3.08 20.74 -25.50
CA THR A 649 -3.26 19.58 -24.60
C THR A 649 -3.39 18.28 -25.39
N GLY A 650 -4.11 18.28 -26.51
CA GLY A 650 -4.20 17.16 -27.43
C GLY A 650 -2.84 16.80 -28.02
N LEU A 651 -2.03 17.81 -28.41
CA LEU A 651 -0.69 17.61 -28.94
C LEU A 651 0.30 17.07 -27.89
N ILE A 652 0.22 17.56 -26.66
CA ILE A 652 1.02 17.02 -25.52
C ILE A 652 0.63 15.56 -25.27
N LEU A 653 -0.65 15.25 -25.21
CA LEU A 653 -1.14 13.88 -25.05
C LEU A 653 -0.75 12.99 -26.24
N TRP A 654 -0.83 13.51 -27.46
CA TRP A 654 -0.41 12.81 -28.67
C TRP A 654 1.10 12.58 -28.70
N GLN A 655 1.92 13.56 -28.35
CA GLN A 655 3.38 13.39 -28.23
C GLN A 655 3.73 12.36 -27.15
N LEU A 656 3.08 12.41 -25.97
CA LEU A 656 3.27 11.41 -24.92
C LEU A 656 2.87 10.01 -25.40
N THR A 657 1.92 9.86 -26.31
CA THR A 657 1.53 8.57 -26.89
C THR A 657 2.34 8.17 -28.10
N CYS A 658 2.76 9.11 -28.99
CA CYS A 658 3.50 8.83 -30.22
C CYS A 658 5.02 8.60 -30.01
N LEU A 659 5.66 9.33 -29.10
CA LEU A 659 7.05 9.07 -28.70
C LEU A 659 7.25 7.64 -28.21
N GLN A 660 6.16 6.97 -27.85
CA GLN A 660 6.13 5.58 -27.38
C GLN A 660 5.96 4.56 -28.52
N GLY A 661 5.31 4.93 -29.63
CA GLY A 661 5.07 4.04 -30.78
C GLY A 661 6.33 3.73 -31.62
N LYS A 662 7.30 4.65 -31.67
CA LYS A 662 8.55 4.46 -32.43
C LYS A 662 9.53 3.46 -31.82
N ASN A 663 9.30 2.97 -30.62
CA ASN A 663 10.21 2.09 -29.88
C ASN A 663 9.61 0.71 -29.49
N GLN A 664 8.52 0.29 -30.10
CA GLN A 664 8.13 -1.12 -30.01
C GLN A 664 9.08 -1.94 -30.92
N PRO A 665 9.79 -2.96 -30.39
CA PRO A 665 10.43 -3.93 -31.25
C PRO A 665 9.29 -4.61 -32.03
N ARG A 666 9.32 -4.46 -33.37
CA ARG A 666 8.44 -5.21 -34.28
C ARG A 666 8.50 -6.69 -33.87
N LYS A 667 7.42 -7.21 -33.31
CA LYS A 667 7.22 -8.67 -33.24
C LYS A 667 7.35 -9.17 -34.68
N LYS A 668 8.52 -9.72 -35.02
CA LYS A 668 8.64 -10.55 -36.22
C LYS A 668 7.65 -11.68 -36.07
N SER A 669 6.57 -11.60 -36.82
CA SER A 669 5.68 -12.73 -37.05
C SER A 669 6.53 -13.86 -37.61
N ARG A 670 6.89 -14.83 -36.80
CA ARG A 670 7.27 -16.16 -37.30
C ARG A 670 5.97 -16.89 -37.64
N THR A 671 5.39 -16.51 -38.76
CA THR A 671 4.65 -17.43 -39.62
C THR A 671 5.67 -18.03 -40.56
N ALA A 672 6.03 -19.27 -40.37
CA ALA A 672 6.41 -20.17 -41.44
C ALA A 672 6.55 -21.58 -40.86
N ALA A 673 5.69 -22.42 -41.42
CA ALA A 673 5.79 -23.86 -41.67
C ALA A 673 6.01 -24.78 -40.47
#